data_16fcefa7043d9d65665f69d74e7cc7b1
#
_entry.id   16fcefa7043d9d65665f69d74e7cc7b1
#
_cell.length_a   1.000
_cell.length_b   1.000
_cell.length_c   1.000
_cell.angle_alpha   90.00
_cell.angle_beta   90.00
_cell.angle_gamma   90.00
#
_symmetry.space_group_name_H-M   'P 1'
#
loop_
_entity.id
_entity.type
_entity.pdbx_description
1 polymer ?
#
loop_
_entity_poly.entity_id
_entity_poly.type
_entity_poly.pdbx_seq_one_letter_code
_entity_poly.pdbx_strand_id
1 'polypeptide(L)'
;LRRDSKQAMNGRQQAELQADAPGLDLSLCALEPIHTPGAIQPHGAVLVALADGLLVTHASANLEAILGRPAKTALGRPLQEVIGNAAWRELQRPDVRDRMAAGQVLSLPGPGHGNLALHAHRSGRLVCIDIEPFRHEPRQTPPIILAQSVLETFRHTSSRLGLCELAVAGLRAITGFDRVMAYRFHDEGYGEVIAEARAPLLEPYLGLRYPAADVPPQARRLYMRQRVGTIADSSYQAVPLLADPLLSDDAPVDLTHSVLRSASPIHREYMRNMKTAASLTIGLVPASASGEQSLWGMLVCHNATPMVAGPELRAIADMIGQVVSLLLGSLGDAEVYGQRLERQTTLNALSNRLASPMSLPEALTGGDSPLLRLVDAAGAVVRIGGTLFAIGQTPPLAAVQQAMALLHPLAAGGVLAVDDLGRHHPELANCTADGSGALLLPWGQDSDDAILWFRPELSRTVVWGGNPNEHVTSDPATGRLSPRGSFMAWKEIVSGRSQPWAEVDLALARELRTALDHAVAQRTRAELAILRYYDPLTGLPNRSLFQERLQEALRDTATRSALLFLDLDRFKAVNDTMGHAAGDALLIEVARRLIGAAGHDHVTARLGGDEFVVLCRGLDQEAIADLSERVRAAIQAPYEIAGRPCTISASIGIAVTDQVRGLDLVRAADKAMYAAKQRGGNRGVVFDTSLMDRSIQQVILDNEMREALRAGDQFELLYQPLFRIVAGAKCLVGFEALLRWQHPRHGSMSPDDFIALAEQSGLILPLGEWILAKALRQGRVFRQIRPGGEMRMAVNISASQLLQAGFCSDLLGALASEGLPHSALSVEVTDRMLTDVAATSVLAEIRKLGVRVAIDDFGIGHSSLQLLRRLPVDEVKLDRRFLENVEADPRGRALVGAVIALAHAAGIPVAFEGIETQVEADIAIGAGVDVVQGYFFAPPLSASAAEDLIV
;
A
#
# COMPACT_ATOMS: atom_id res chain seq x y z
N LEU A 1 6.93 -15.53 -29.06
CA LEU A 1 5.49 -15.45 -28.63
C LEU A 1 5.02 -14.03 -28.22
N ARG A 2 5.92 -13.07 -27.92
CA ARG A 2 5.56 -11.66 -27.60
C ARG A 2 5.70 -10.68 -28.78
N ARG A 3 6.25 -11.09 -29.92
CA ARG A 3 6.31 -10.29 -31.15
C ARG A 3 5.07 -10.49 -32.03
N ASP A 4 4.47 -11.67 -32.00
CA ASP A 4 3.32 -11.97 -32.86
C ASP A 4 2.01 -11.36 -32.37
N SER A 5 1.88 -11.05 -31.06
CA SER A 5 0.67 -10.42 -30.51
C SER A 5 0.56 -8.91 -30.82
N LYS A 6 1.66 -8.20 -31.02
CA LYS A 6 1.64 -6.77 -31.40
C LYS A 6 1.31 -6.57 -32.90
N GLN A 7 1.73 -7.48 -33.76
CA GLN A 7 1.34 -7.46 -35.17
C GLN A 7 -0.11 -7.88 -35.39
N ALA A 8 -0.65 -8.78 -34.58
CA ALA A 8 -2.06 -9.21 -34.68
C ALA A 8 -3.05 -8.16 -34.15
N MET A 9 -2.67 -7.35 -33.17
CA MET A 9 -3.51 -6.24 -32.66
C MET A 9 -3.53 -5.04 -33.62
N ASN A 10 -2.40 -4.68 -34.23
CA ASN A 10 -2.39 -3.62 -35.26
C ASN A 10 -3.15 -4.01 -36.55
N GLY A 11 -3.17 -5.28 -36.91
CA GLY A 11 -3.90 -5.76 -38.08
C GLY A 11 -5.42 -5.80 -37.86
N ARG A 12 -5.91 -6.04 -36.64
CA ARG A 12 -7.35 -6.02 -36.34
C ARG A 12 -7.89 -4.59 -36.17
N GLN A 13 -7.16 -3.68 -35.54
CA GLN A 13 -7.56 -2.27 -35.45
C GLN A 13 -7.56 -1.55 -36.81
N GLN A 14 -6.67 -1.91 -37.74
CA GLN A 14 -6.72 -1.42 -39.11
C GLN A 14 -7.87 -2.04 -39.93
N ALA A 15 -8.30 -3.26 -39.62
CA ALA A 15 -9.43 -3.91 -40.29
C ALA A 15 -10.80 -3.37 -39.81
N GLU A 16 -10.93 -3.04 -38.52
CA GLU A 16 -12.17 -2.48 -37.96
C GLU A 16 -12.41 -1.01 -38.30
N LEU A 17 -11.34 -0.22 -38.54
CA LEU A 17 -11.45 1.15 -39.06
C LEU A 17 -11.83 1.25 -40.55
N GLN A 18 -11.89 0.11 -41.28
CA GLN A 18 -12.28 0.03 -42.67
C GLN A 18 -13.71 -0.49 -42.90
N ALA A 19 -14.45 -0.82 -41.83
CA ALA A 19 -15.73 -1.55 -41.99
C ALA A 19 -16.99 -0.67 -42.17
N ASP A 20 -16.92 0.67 -42.09
CA ASP A 20 -18.12 1.52 -42.07
C ASP A 20 -18.23 2.57 -43.21
N ALA A 21 -17.63 2.35 -44.38
CA ALA A 21 -17.92 3.17 -45.56
C ALA A 21 -18.03 2.29 -46.80
N PRO A 22 -19.18 2.25 -47.49
CA PRO A 22 -19.29 1.58 -48.77
C PRO A 22 -18.73 2.47 -49.85
N GLY A 23 -17.51 2.25 -50.33
CA GLY A 23 -17.02 2.97 -51.46
C GLY A 23 -15.52 2.94 -51.70
N LEU A 24 -15.13 2.26 -52.75
CA LEU A 24 -13.85 2.22 -53.44
C LEU A 24 -12.59 1.84 -52.65
N ASP A 25 -12.06 0.74 -53.11
CA ASP A 25 -10.83 0.11 -52.63
C ASP A 25 -9.62 1.04 -52.89
N LEU A 26 -9.21 1.83 -51.87
CA LEU A 26 -8.00 2.64 -51.87
C LEU A 26 -6.71 1.81 -52.09
N SER A 27 -6.82 0.49 -52.10
CA SER A 27 -5.72 -0.43 -52.40
C SER A 27 -5.23 -0.31 -53.86
N LEU A 28 -6.10 0.09 -54.81
CA LEU A 28 -5.72 0.23 -56.20
C LEU A 28 -4.73 1.36 -56.44
N CYS A 29 -4.88 2.52 -55.79
CA CYS A 29 -3.89 3.61 -55.88
C CYS A 29 -2.56 3.22 -55.20
N ALA A 30 -2.60 2.40 -54.18
CA ALA A 30 -1.39 1.94 -53.47
C ALA A 30 -0.58 0.89 -54.26
N LEU A 31 -1.19 0.30 -55.29
CA LEU A 31 -0.59 -0.70 -56.17
C LEU A 31 0.06 -0.11 -57.45
N GLU A 32 -0.11 1.19 -57.74
CA GLU A 32 0.50 1.81 -58.88
C GLU A 32 2.03 1.75 -58.80
N PRO A 33 2.73 1.12 -59.78
CA PRO A 33 4.18 0.97 -59.76
C PRO A 33 4.89 2.28 -60.17
N ILE A 34 4.77 3.33 -59.35
CA ILE A 34 5.31 4.68 -59.63
C ILE A 34 6.82 4.74 -59.77
N HIS A 35 7.54 3.71 -59.45
CA HIS A 35 9.00 3.58 -59.60
C HIS A 35 9.39 3.01 -60.98
N THR A 36 8.45 2.39 -61.71
CA THR A 36 8.66 1.80 -63.04
C THR A 36 7.63 2.32 -64.07
N PRO A 37 7.52 3.64 -64.28
CA PRO A 37 6.46 4.20 -65.13
C PRO A 37 6.65 3.93 -66.63
N GLY A 38 7.77 3.35 -67.08
CA GLY A 38 8.11 3.10 -68.46
C GLY A 38 8.29 4.37 -69.30
N ALA A 39 8.27 5.55 -68.71
CA ALA A 39 8.33 6.85 -69.39
C ALA A 39 9.04 7.89 -68.49
N ILE A 40 9.47 9.01 -69.17
CA ILE A 40 10.14 10.13 -68.55
C ILE A 40 9.46 11.46 -68.83
N GLN A 41 9.87 12.49 -68.13
CA GLN A 41 9.55 13.89 -68.39
C GLN A 41 10.31 14.39 -69.65
N PRO A 42 9.73 15.29 -70.50
CA PRO A 42 10.28 15.66 -71.80
C PRO A 42 11.48 16.61 -71.76
N HIS A 43 11.77 17.27 -70.66
CA HIS A 43 12.84 18.26 -70.53
C HIS A 43 14.26 17.65 -70.50
N GLY A 44 14.41 16.35 -70.52
CA GLY A 44 15.67 15.64 -70.64
C GLY A 44 15.49 14.29 -71.35
N ALA A 45 16.54 13.49 -71.40
CA ALA A 45 16.56 12.16 -72.02
C ALA A 45 17.17 11.12 -71.03
N VAL A 46 16.76 9.88 -71.16
CA VAL A 46 17.33 8.78 -70.40
C VAL A 46 17.92 7.72 -71.32
N LEU A 47 19.13 7.31 -70.99
CA LEU A 47 19.78 6.11 -71.56
C LEU A 47 19.89 5.06 -70.45
N VAL A 48 19.62 3.81 -70.77
CA VAL A 48 19.83 2.68 -69.90
C VAL A 48 20.76 1.69 -70.57
N ALA A 49 21.85 1.31 -69.90
CA ALA A 49 22.85 0.39 -70.42
C ALA A 49 23.11 -0.77 -69.48
N LEU A 50 23.58 -1.89 -69.97
CA LEU A 50 24.07 -2.99 -69.12
C LEU A 50 25.30 -2.50 -68.34
N ALA A 51 25.42 -2.85 -67.08
CA ALA A 51 26.58 -2.50 -66.27
C ALA A 51 27.89 -3.18 -66.81
N ASP A 52 27.75 -4.36 -67.39
CA ASP A 52 28.78 -5.13 -68.02
C ASP A 52 28.73 -4.79 -69.55
N GLY A 53 29.83 -4.22 -70.10
CA GLY A 53 29.99 -3.93 -71.50
C GLY A 53 29.30 -2.62 -71.97
N LEU A 54 28.48 -1.94 -71.09
CA LEU A 54 27.82 -0.64 -71.31
C LEU A 54 27.07 -0.53 -72.67
N LEU A 55 26.40 -1.65 -73.11
CA LEU A 55 25.52 -1.65 -74.25
C LEU A 55 24.15 -1.02 -73.88
N VAL A 56 23.67 -0.08 -74.69
CA VAL A 56 22.41 0.61 -74.48
C VAL A 56 21.21 -0.33 -74.71
N THR A 57 20.48 -0.61 -73.63
CA THR A 57 19.29 -1.47 -73.66
C THR A 57 17.98 -0.68 -73.87
N HIS A 58 17.92 0.52 -73.28
CA HIS A 58 16.76 1.40 -73.43
C HIS A 58 17.19 2.86 -73.70
N ALA A 59 16.36 3.58 -74.46
CA ALA A 59 16.57 4.97 -74.75
C ALA A 59 15.22 5.69 -74.77
N SER A 60 15.15 6.92 -74.21
CA SER A 60 13.93 7.70 -74.26
C SER A 60 13.66 8.15 -75.69
N ALA A 61 12.37 8.18 -76.15
CA ALA A 61 11.97 8.48 -77.52
C ALA A 61 12.40 9.87 -78.03
N ASN A 62 12.62 10.84 -77.12
CA ASN A 62 13.06 12.21 -77.42
C ASN A 62 14.61 12.35 -77.36
N LEU A 63 15.37 11.30 -77.48
CA LEU A 63 16.83 11.32 -77.36
C LEU A 63 17.44 12.21 -78.48
N GLU A 64 16.79 12.23 -79.68
CA GLU A 64 17.25 13.02 -80.80
C GLU A 64 17.19 14.55 -80.49
N ALA A 65 16.16 14.98 -79.79
CA ALA A 65 16.05 16.39 -79.41
C ALA A 65 17.15 16.86 -78.42
N ILE A 66 17.68 15.95 -77.65
CA ILE A 66 18.65 16.23 -76.55
C ILE A 66 20.10 16.00 -77.04
N LEU A 67 20.36 14.85 -77.68
CA LEU A 67 21.68 14.48 -78.18
C LEU A 67 21.92 14.55 -79.69
N GLY A 68 20.89 14.85 -80.41
CA GLY A 68 20.95 14.92 -81.93
C GLY A 68 21.07 13.50 -82.54
N ARG A 69 20.67 12.45 -81.87
CA ARG A 69 20.69 11.06 -82.32
C ARG A 69 19.31 10.41 -82.10
N PRO A 70 18.72 9.76 -83.12
CA PRO A 70 17.47 9.03 -82.96
C PRO A 70 17.62 7.87 -81.91
N ALA A 71 16.65 7.72 -81.07
CA ALA A 71 16.70 6.70 -80.01
C ALA A 71 16.88 5.28 -80.55
N LYS A 72 16.21 4.95 -81.66
CA LYS A 72 16.36 3.66 -82.33
C LYS A 72 17.76 3.36 -82.86
N THR A 73 18.60 4.36 -83.16
CA THR A 73 20.00 4.16 -83.55
C THR A 73 20.95 4.06 -82.40
N ALA A 74 20.50 4.39 -81.16
CA ALA A 74 21.27 4.26 -79.96
C ALA A 74 21.14 2.84 -79.32
N LEU A 75 20.05 2.16 -79.55
CA LEU A 75 19.74 0.86 -79.06
C LEU A 75 20.78 -0.19 -79.55
N GLY A 76 21.23 -1.09 -78.70
CA GLY A 76 22.24 -2.13 -78.97
C GLY A 76 23.66 -1.59 -79.18
N ARG A 77 23.89 -0.27 -79.15
CA ARG A 77 25.23 0.34 -79.39
C ARG A 77 25.97 0.48 -78.02
N PRO A 78 27.30 0.48 -78.06
CA PRO A 78 28.10 0.87 -76.90
C PRO A 78 27.77 2.33 -76.50
N LEU A 79 27.67 2.58 -75.19
CA LEU A 79 27.36 3.89 -74.63
C LEU A 79 28.35 4.97 -75.17
N GLN A 80 29.63 4.64 -75.34
CA GLN A 80 30.64 5.54 -75.93
C GLN A 80 30.24 6.09 -77.30
N GLU A 81 29.68 5.24 -78.15
CA GLU A 81 29.24 5.68 -79.51
C GLU A 81 28.01 6.60 -79.40
N VAL A 82 27.17 6.44 -78.42
CA VAL A 82 25.93 7.23 -78.32
C VAL A 82 26.22 8.60 -77.73
N ILE A 83 27.00 8.71 -76.67
CA ILE A 83 27.33 9.98 -76.01
C ILE A 83 28.51 10.73 -76.62
N GLY A 84 29.29 10.07 -77.46
CA GLY A 84 30.45 10.61 -78.11
C GLY A 84 31.77 10.54 -77.38
N ASN A 85 32.89 10.58 -78.15
CA ASN A 85 34.21 10.36 -77.58
C ASN A 85 34.69 11.39 -76.54
N ALA A 86 34.20 12.64 -76.64
CA ALA A 86 34.54 13.69 -75.67
C ALA A 86 33.92 13.43 -74.30
N ALA A 87 32.61 13.20 -74.26
CA ALA A 87 31.89 12.87 -73.07
C ALA A 87 32.38 11.53 -72.45
N TRP A 88 32.66 10.52 -73.29
CA TRP A 88 33.17 9.24 -72.84
C TRP A 88 34.51 9.38 -72.19
N ARG A 89 35.49 10.10 -72.68
CA ARG A 89 36.79 10.32 -72.05
C ARG A 89 36.67 10.97 -70.68
N GLU A 90 35.75 11.90 -70.55
CA GLU A 90 35.48 12.53 -69.26
C GLU A 90 34.88 11.53 -68.26
N LEU A 91 33.97 10.69 -68.70
CA LEU A 91 33.39 9.61 -67.85
C LEU A 91 34.39 8.52 -67.47
N GLN A 92 35.50 8.35 -68.23
CA GLN A 92 36.55 7.39 -67.93
C GLN A 92 37.58 7.88 -66.87
N ARG A 93 37.55 9.13 -66.49
CA ARG A 93 38.39 9.68 -65.44
C ARG A 93 38.06 9.04 -64.12
N PRO A 94 39.05 8.55 -63.33
CA PRO A 94 38.83 7.88 -62.06
C PRO A 94 37.99 8.75 -61.09
N ASP A 95 38.38 10.02 -60.93
CA ASP A 95 37.67 10.98 -60.08
C ASP A 95 36.22 11.22 -60.48
N VAL A 96 35.95 11.16 -61.79
CA VAL A 96 34.61 11.30 -62.36
C VAL A 96 33.77 10.05 -62.11
N ARG A 97 34.36 8.88 -62.29
CA ARG A 97 33.72 7.58 -62.02
C ARG A 97 33.36 7.45 -60.52
N ASP A 98 34.24 7.85 -59.65
CA ASP A 98 33.98 7.85 -58.21
C ASP A 98 32.85 8.79 -57.82
N ARG A 99 32.81 10.01 -58.38
CA ARG A 99 31.72 10.95 -58.21
C ARG A 99 30.40 10.43 -58.74
N MET A 100 30.40 9.81 -59.95
CA MET A 100 29.20 9.16 -60.47
C MET A 100 28.73 8.00 -59.58
N ALA A 101 29.62 7.20 -59.11
CA ALA A 101 29.32 6.12 -58.21
C ALA A 101 28.70 6.63 -56.90
N ALA A 102 29.07 7.85 -56.49
CA ALA A 102 28.51 8.58 -55.36
C ALA A 102 27.21 9.36 -55.72
N GLY A 103 26.65 9.20 -56.96
CA GLY A 103 25.42 9.85 -57.38
C GLY A 103 25.60 11.34 -57.73
N GLN A 104 26.82 11.82 -57.94
CA GLN A 104 27.05 13.23 -58.26
C GLN A 104 26.72 13.51 -59.75
N VAL A 105 26.23 14.71 -60.01
CA VAL A 105 25.92 15.18 -61.35
C VAL A 105 27.17 15.69 -62.06
N LEU A 106 27.38 15.27 -63.32
CA LEU A 106 28.48 15.72 -64.16
C LEU A 106 27.98 16.71 -65.18
N SER A 107 28.76 17.75 -65.38
CA SER A 107 28.53 18.71 -66.47
C SER A 107 29.48 18.36 -67.64
N LEU A 108 28.86 18.12 -68.77
CA LEU A 108 29.56 17.86 -70.04
C LEU A 108 29.18 18.83 -71.13
N PRO A 109 30.08 19.13 -72.10
CA PRO A 109 29.70 19.91 -73.31
C PRO A 109 28.64 19.15 -74.12
N GLY A 110 27.57 19.83 -74.47
CA GLY A 110 26.49 19.31 -75.27
C GLY A 110 26.58 19.79 -76.74
N PRO A 111 25.72 19.25 -77.63
CA PRO A 111 25.62 19.69 -78.98
C PRO A 111 25.13 21.16 -79.03
N GLY A 112 25.69 22.00 -79.88
CA GLY A 112 25.26 23.34 -80.07
C GLY A 112 25.58 24.40 -79.02
N HIS A 113 26.75 24.28 -78.39
CA HIS A 113 27.24 25.19 -77.36
C HIS A 113 26.49 25.22 -76.02
N GLY A 114 25.63 24.23 -75.71
CA GLY A 114 24.98 24.03 -74.44
C GLY A 114 25.79 23.03 -73.59
N ASN A 115 25.60 23.11 -72.28
CA ASN A 115 26.10 22.05 -71.38
C ASN A 115 24.99 21.02 -71.11
N LEU A 116 25.39 19.79 -70.93
CA LEU A 116 24.53 18.67 -70.47
C LEU A 116 24.89 18.27 -69.01
N ALA A 117 23.91 18.10 -68.17
CA ALA A 117 24.06 17.53 -66.91
C ALA A 117 23.74 16.02 -66.99
N LEU A 118 24.66 15.17 -66.58
CA LEU A 118 24.51 13.73 -66.51
C LEU A 118 24.42 13.29 -65.05
N HIS A 119 23.39 12.54 -64.77
CA HIS A 119 23.23 11.86 -63.50
C HIS A 119 23.08 10.36 -63.72
N ALA A 120 23.97 9.54 -63.18
CA ALA A 120 23.95 8.11 -63.39
C ALA A 120 23.69 7.39 -62.08
N HIS A 121 22.88 6.36 -62.09
CA HIS A 121 22.61 5.48 -60.99
C HIS A 121 22.51 4.02 -61.44
N ARG A 122 22.76 3.13 -60.51
CA ARG A 122 22.66 1.69 -60.77
C ARG A 122 21.30 1.14 -60.33
N SER A 123 20.69 0.38 -61.22
CA SER A 123 19.44 -0.34 -60.96
C SER A 123 19.66 -1.84 -61.28
N GLY A 124 20.03 -2.64 -60.27
CA GLY A 124 20.41 -4.04 -60.49
C GLY A 124 21.61 -4.20 -61.41
N ARG A 125 21.42 -4.87 -62.54
CA ARG A 125 22.42 -5.05 -63.62
C ARG A 125 22.46 -3.90 -64.64
N LEU A 126 21.57 -2.91 -64.52
CA LEU A 126 21.47 -1.79 -65.39
C LEU A 126 22.07 -0.53 -64.76
N VAL A 127 22.58 0.36 -65.63
CA VAL A 127 22.97 1.73 -65.30
C VAL A 127 22.03 2.67 -66.02
N CYS A 128 21.31 3.44 -65.32
CA CYS A 128 20.43 4.49 -65.83
C CYS A 128 21.19 5.79 -65.83
N ILE A 129 21.08 6.57 -66.93
CA ILE A 129 21.77 7.85 -67.10
C ILE A 129 20.73 8.86 -67.52
N ASP A 130 20.44 9.79 -66.64
CA ASP A 130 19.60 10.97 -66.95
C ASP A 130 20.48 12.04 -67.61
N ILE A 131 19.97 12.62 -68.66
CA ILE A 131 20.69 13.65 -69.47
C ILE A 131 19.79 14.86 -69.61
N GLU A 132 20.19 15.97 -69.04
CA GLU A 132 19.41 17.19 -69.03
C GLU A 132 20.18 18.36 -69.75
N PRO A 133 19.58 19.10 -70.61
CA PRO A 133 20.14 20.34 -71.08
C PRO A 133 20.29 21.33 -69.92
N PHE A 134 21.45 21.92 -69.81
CA PHE A 134 21.76 22.78 -68.66
C PHE A 134 22.32 24.10 -69.21
N ARG A 135 21.71 25.21 -68.82
CA ARG A 135 22.21 26.60 -69.11
C ARG A 135 22.51 27.23 -67.73
N HIS A 136 23.69 27.78 -67.65
CA HIS A 136 24.03 28.56 -66.47
C HIS A 136 23.39 29.95 -66.64
N GLU A 137 22.34 30.20 -65.84
CA GLU A 137 21.76 31.55 -65.81
C GLU A 137 22.58 32.42 -64.86
N PRO A 138 23.17 33.56 -65.31
CA PRO A 138 23.88 34.44 -64.43
C PRO A 138 22.92 35.10 -63.44
N ARG A 139 22.94 34.63 -62.19
CA ARG A 139 22.23 35.29 -61.12
C ARG A 139 23.15 36.25 -60.40
N GLN A 140 22.61 37.39 -59.92
CA GLN A 140 23.41 38.36 -59.13
C GLN A 140 24.12 37.75 -57.94
N THR A 141 23.47 36.84 -57.28
CA THR A 141 24.05 36.03 -56.14
C THR A 141 23.94 34.55 -56.49
N PRO A 142 25.05 33.81 -56.50
CA PRO A 142 25.04 32.39 -56.74
C PRO A 142 24.15 31.68 -55.70
N PRO A 143 23.33 30.69 -56.12
CA PRO A 143 22.41 29.99 -55.22
C PRO A 143 23.10 29.33 -54.00
N ILE A 144 24.34 28.90 -54.12
CA ILE A 144 25.14 28.33 -53.06
C ILE A 144 25.45 29.33 -51.93
N ILE A 145 25.68 30.62 -52.29
CA ILE A 145 25.92 31.66 -51.25
C ILE A 145 24.63 31.96 -50.50
N LEU A 146 23.50 31.98 -51.18
CA LEU A 146 22.17 32.09 -50.52
C LEU A 146 21.93 30.91 -49.60
N ALA A 147 22.28 29.71 -50.03
CA ALA A 147 22.14 28.50 -49.21
C ALA A 147 22.98 28.55 -47.94
N GLN A 148 24.25 29.02 -48.04
CA GLN A 148 25.08 29.18 -46.84
C GLN A 148 24.47 30.18 -45.85
N SER A 149 23.92 31.31 -46.33
CA SER A 149 23.23 32.28 -45.47
C SER A 149 21.99 31.67 -44.79
N VAL A 150 21.22 30.86 -45.50
CA VAL A 150 20.05 30.17 -44.95
C VAL A 150 20.47 29.15 -43.87
N LEU A 151 21.51 28.36 -44.16
CA LEU A 151 22.01 27.38 -43.18
C LEU A 151 22.53 28.02 -41.87
N GLU A 152 23.10 29.23 -41.98
CA GLU A 152 23.54 29.99 -40.81
C GLU A 152 22.35 30.38 -39.93
N THR A 153 21.19 30.70 -40.49
CA THR A 153 19.99 31.05 -39.71
C THR A 153 19.47 29.86 -38.89
N PHE A 154 19.70 28.63 -39.34
CA PHE A 154 19.24 27.40 -38.60
C PHE A 154 19.92 27.23 -37.26
N ARG A 155 21.14 27.79 -37.05
CA ARG A 155 21.88 27.70 -35.79
C ARG A 155 21.17 28.33 -34.59
N HIS A 156 20.31 29.31 -34.88
CA HIS A 156 19.67 30.11 -33.82
C HIS A 156 18.24 29.65 -33.50
N THR A 157 17.77 28.59 -34.12
CA THR A 157 16.42 28.07 -33.85
C THR A 157 16.44 27.00 -32.79
N SER A 158 15.50 27.07 -31.83
CA SER A 158 15.31 26.12 -30.75
C SER A 158 14.04 25.28 -30.90
N SER A 159 13.27 25.47 -31.99
CA SER A 159 12.02 24.73 -32.20
C SER A 159 11.94 24.15 -33.62
N ARG A 160 11.26 22.98 -33.71
CA ARG A 160 11.00 22.34 -35.02
C ARG A 160 10.18 23.24 -35.95
N LEU A 161 9.21 23.97 -35.43
CA LEU A 161 8.39 24.89 -36.20
C LEU A 161 9.23 26.03 -36.75
N GLY A 162 10.01 26.70 -35.90
CA GLY A 162 10.90 27.79 -36.32
C GLY A 162 11.92 27.35 -37.40
N LEU A 163 12.46 26.11 -37.27
CA LEU A 163 13.33 25.53 -38.29
C LEU A 163 12.59 25.39 -39.66
N CYS A 164 11.35 24.89 -39.64
CA CYS A 164 10.55 24.77 -40.86
C CYS A 164 10.22 26.13 -41.47
N GLU A 165 9.91 27.14 -40.66
CA GLU A 165 9.66 28.53 -41.14
C GLU A 165 10.90 29.12 -41.81
N LEU A 166 12.07 28.96 -41.22
CA LEU A 166 13.34 29.41 -41.82
C LEU A 166 13.65 28.65 -43.12
N ALA A 167 13.41 27.31 -43.12
CA ALA A 167 13.66 26.48 -44.31
C ALA A 167 12.76 26.84 -45.48
N VAL A 168 11.46 27.05 -45.26
CA VAL A 168 10.55 27.45 -46.38
C VAL A 168 10.84 28.84 -46.93
N ALA A 169 11.16 29.80 -46.05
CA ALA A 169 11.55 31.13 -46.44
C ALA A 169 12.87 31.13 -47.26
N GLY A 170 13.87 30.38 -46.75
CA GLY A 170 15.17 30.25 -47.43
C GLY A 170 15.08 29.55 -48.77
N LEU A 171 14.39 28.44 -48.87
CA LEU A 171 14.18 27.72 -50.11
C LEU A 171 13.43 28.55 -51.11
N ARG A 172 12.42 29.32 -50.73
CA ARG A 172 11.71 30.22 -51.66
C ARG A 172 12.64 31.27 -52.22
N ALA A 173 13.48 31.89 -51.40
CA ALA A 173 14.47 32.88 -51.85
C ALA A 173 15.50 32.30 -52.82
N ILE A 174 15.95 31.06 -52.57
CA ILE A 174 16.94 30.37 -53.42
C ILE A 174 16.32 29.88 -54.72
N THR A 175 15.17 29.23 -54.64
CA THR A 175 14.58 28.54 -55.80
C THR A 175 13.77 29.46 -56.68
N GLY A 176 13.14 30.51 -56.11
CA GLY A 176 12.25 31.42 -56.81
C GLY A 176 10.85 30.86 -57.09
N PHE A 177 10.49 29.74 -56.48
CA PHE A 177 9.14 29.18 -56.55
C PHE A 177 8.12 30.12 -55.90
N ASP A 178 6.90 30.15 -56.42
CA ASP A 178 5.82 31.01 -55.94
C ASP A 178 5.42 30.70 -54.52
N ARG A 179 5.45 29.41 -54.12
CA ARG A 179 5.11 28.89 -52.79
C ARG A 179 6.08 27.80 -52.38
N VAL A 180 6.50 27.85 -51.15
CA VAL A 180 7.24 26.76 -50.46
C VAL A 180 6.58 26.47 -49.15
N MET A 181 6.34 25.20 -48.85
CA MET A 181 5.62 24.72 -47.69
C MET A 181 6.45 23.65 -46.98
N ALA A 182 6.35 23.63 -45.66
CA ALA A 182 6.73 22.47 -44.84
C ALA A 182 5.46 21.66 -44.49
N TYR A 183 5.42 20.45 -44.98
CA TYR A 183 4.32 19.52 -44.85
C TYR A 183 4.72 18.41 -43.88
N ARG A 184 4.01 18.27 -42.72
CA ARG A 184 4.28 17.28 -41.72
C ARG A 184 3.30 16.12 -41.82
N PHE A 185 3.76 14.90 -41.74
CA PHE A 185 2.90 13.71 -41.55
C PHE A 185 2.61 13.48 -40.08
N HIS A 186 1.36 13.18 -39.74
CA HIS A 186 0.91 12.80 -38.44
C HIS A 186 0.72 11.27 -38.35
N ASP A 187 0.71 10.73 -37.13
CA ASP A 187 0.61 9.28 -36.91
C ASP A 187 -0.72 8.70 -37.42
N GLU A 188 -1.80 9.50 -37.43
CA GLU A 188 -3.09 9.15 -38.02
C GLU A 188 -3.05 9.13 -39.58
N GLY A 189 -1.90 9.40 -40.16
CA GLY A 189 -1.63 9.30 -41.60
C GLY A 189 -1.92 10.55 -42.43
N TYR A 190 -2.65 11.55 -41.93
CA TYR A 190 -2.87 12.82 -42.65
C TYR A 190 -1.61 13.67 -42.62
N GLY A 191 -1.54 14.64 -43.56
CA GLY A 191 -0.50 15.64 -43.56
C GLY A 191 -1.04 17.03 -43.25
N GLU A 192 -0.20 17.90 -42.67
CA GLU A 192 -0.54 19.28 -42.32
C GLU A 192 0.54 20.23 -42.79
N VAL A 193 0.14 21.36 -43.38
CA VAL A 193 1.07 22.46 -43.73
C VAL A 193 1.37 23.25 -42.45
N ILE A 194 2.56 23.05 -41.91
CA ILE A 194 2.98 23.69 -40.64
C ILE A 194 3.77 24.98 -40.79
N ALA A 195 4.36 25.20 -41.97
CA ALA A 195 5.01 26.46 -42.34
C ALA A 195 4.85 26.74 -43.83
N GLU A 196 4.75 28.00 -44.21
CA GLU A 196 4.54 28.41 -45.59
C GLU A 196 5.22 29.76 -45.90
N ALA A 197 5.94 29.83 -47.02
CA ALA A 197 6.39 31.05 -47.64
C ALA A 197 5.80 31.15 -49.03
N ARG A 198 5.01 32.19 -49.36
CA ARG A 198 4.26 32.32 -50.63
C ARG A 198 4.31 33.70 -51.19
N ALA A 199 4.01 33.82 -52.47
CA ALA A 199 3.76 35.09 -53.10
C ALA A 199 2.48 35.75 -52.53
N PRO A 200 2.44 37.07 -52.39
CA PRO A 200 1.34 37.78 -51.71
C PRO A 200 -0.06 37.51 -52.25
N LEU A 201 -0.17 37.24 -53.54
CA LEU A 201 -1.46 37.02 -54.24
C LEU A 201 -2.00 35.58 -54.13
N LEU A 202 -1.22 34.65 -53.59
CA LEU A 202 -1.66 33.26 -53.45
C LEU A 202 -2.47 33.07 -52.18
N GLU A 203 -3.49 32.22 -52.19
CA GLU A 203 -4.26 31.83 -51.02
C GLU A 203 -3.37 31.06 -50.05
N PRO A 204 -3.52 31.21 -48.69
CA PRO A 204 -2.72 30.49 -47.72
C PRO A 204 -3.12 29.03 -47.62
N TYR A 205 -2.11 28.16 -47.52
CA TYR A 205 -2.29 26.74 -47.17
C TYR A 205 -1.84 26.41 -45.74
N LEU A 206 -1.28 27.38 -45.06
CA LEU A 206 -0.83 27.22 -43.67
C LEU A 206 -1.99 26.72 -42.77
N GLY A 207 -1.75 25.65 -42.03
CA GLY A 207 -2.73 25.02 -41.16
C GLY A 207 -3.75 24.10 -41.85
N LEU A 208 -3.72 24.01 -43.20
CA LEU A 208 -4.58 23.06 -43.91
C LEU A 208 -4.09 21.63 -43.73
N ARG A 209 -5.04 20.71 -43.52
CA ARG A 209 -4.80 19.28 -43.50
C ARG A 209 -5.21 18.61 -44.80
N TYR A 210 -4.49 17.56 -45.12
CA TYR A 210 -4.67 16.75 -46.30
C TYR A 210 -4.74 15.28 -45.91
N PRO A 211 -5.72 14.52 -46.42
CA PRO A 211 -5.89 13.11 -46.05
C PRO A 211 -4.70 12.24 -46.51
N ALA A 212 -4.55 11.08 -45.88
CA ALA A 212 -3.48 10.13 -46.19
C ALA A 212 -3.43 9.71 -47.68
N ALA A 213 -4.57 9.71 -48.34
CA ALA A 213 -4.71 9.36 -49.76
C ALA A 213 -3.99 10.31 -50.72
N ASP A 214 -3.76 11.57 -50.32
CA ASP A 214 -3.08 12.57 -51.19
C ASP A 214 -1.58 12.26 -51.35
N VAL A 215 -0.95 11.63 -50.35
CA VAL A 215 0.43 11.14 -50.45
C VAL A 215 0.45 9.68 -50.01
N PRO A 216 0.15 8.75 -50.90
CA PRO A 216 -0.03 7.36 -50.57
C PRO A 216 1.29 6.66 -50.13
N PRO A 217 1.22 5.50 -49.46
CA PRO A 217 2.39 4.85 -48.88
C PRO A 217 3.53 4.57 -49.85
N GLN A 218 3.26 4.22 -51.11
CA GLN A 218 4.29 4.00 -52.11
C GLN A 218 5.05 5.28 -52.46
N ALA A 219 4.36 6.43 -52.49
CA ALA A 219 5.02 7.73 -52.72
C ALA A 219 5.89 8.10 -51.50
N ARG A 220 5.42 7.88 -50.28
CA ARG A 220 6.22 8.10 -49.08
C ARG A 220 7.48 7.22 -49.05
N ARG A 221 7.38 5.92 -49.40
CA ARG A 221 8.54 5.04 -49.52
C ARG A 221 9.53 5.50 -50.58
N LEU A 222 9.03 6.10 -51.65
CA LEU A 222 9.88 6.64 -52.69
C LEU A 222 10.70 7.82 -52.21
N TYR A 223 10.09 8.79 -51.47
CA TYR A 223 10.81 9.94 -50.90
C TYR A 223 11.82 9.53 -49.80
N MET A 224 11.68 8.39 -49.15
CA MET A 224 12.71 7.86 -48.27
C MET A 224 13.96 7.37 -49.04
N ARG A 225 13.79 6.87 -50.26
CA ARG A 225 14.89 6.37 -51.10
C ARG A 225 15.50 7.47 -51.97
N GLN A 226 14.66 8.32 -52.57
CA GLN A 226 15.04 9.45 -53.39
C GLN A 226 14.37 10.69 -52.84
N ARG A 227 15.11 11.46 -52.07
CA ARG A 227 14.55 12.58 -51.30
C ARG A 227 14.02 13.70 -52.16
N VAL A 228 14.64 13.95 -53.32
CA VAL A 228 14.27 15.03 -54.23
C VAL A 228 13.46 14.52 -55.43
N GLY A 229 12.26 15.03 -55.58
CA GLY A 229 11.41 14.81 -56.75
C GLY A 229 11.05 16.11 -57.41
N THR A 230 11.00 16.13 -58.73
CA THR A 230 10.62 17.31 -59.51
C THR A 230 9.60 16.99 -60.59
N ILE A 231 8.70 17.93 -60.83
CA ILE A 231 7.79 17.97 -61.98
C ILE A 231 7.93 19.34 -62.63
N ALA A 232 8.50 19.36 -63.82
CA ALA A 232 8.77 20.62 -64.53
C ALA A 232 7.53 21.28 -65.11
N ASP A 233 6.57 20.47 -65.50
CA ASP A 233 5.27 20.91 -66.07
C ASP A 233 4.22 19.81 -65.83
N SER A 234 3.17 20.08 -65.10
CA SER A 234 2.12 19.08 -64.80
C SER A 234 1.29 18.70 -66.03
N SER A 235 1.41 19.47 -67.10
CA SER A 235 0.69 19.23 -68.30
C SER A 235 1.50 18.51 -69.41
N TYR A 236 2.76 18.13 -69.10
CA TYR A 236 3.63 17.47 -70.09
C TYR A 236 3.05 16.14 -70.58
N GLN A 237 3.45 15.80 -71.90
CA GLN A 237 3.27 14.44 -72.40
C GLN A 237 4.45 13.56 -71.97
N ALA A 238 4.17 12.41 -71.45
CA ALA A 238 5.19 11.46 -70.99
C ALA A 238 5.94 10.86 -72.17
N VAL A 239 7.24 10.86 -72.13
CA VAL A 239 8.10 10.33 -73.19
C VAL A 239 8.41 8.85 -72.86
N PRO A 240 7.98 7.91 -73.77
CA PRO A 240 8.21 6.49 -73.49
C PRO A 240 9.72 6.12 -73.61
N LEU A 241 10.13 5.13 -72.85
CA LEU A 241 11.40 4.45 -73.02
C LEU A 241 11.24 3.34 -74.08
N LEU A 242 12.06 3.46 -75.17
CA LEU A 242 12.14 2.44 -76.19
C LEU A 242 13.19 1.39 -75.71
N ALA A 243 12.87 0.12 -75.87
CA ALA A 243 13.72 -1.00 -75.51
C ALA A 243 14.37 -1.66 -76.73
N ASP A 244 15.59 -2.17 -76.57
CA ASP A 244 16.20 -3.05 -77.54
C ASP A 244 15.59 -4.47 -77.41
N PRO A 245 14.97 -5.00 -78.52
CA PRO A 245 14.25 -6.28 -78.43
C PRO A 245 15.13 -7.48 -78.12
N LEU A 246 16.48 -7.37 -78.31
CA LEU A 246 17.41 -8.46 -78.10
C LEU A 246 18.17 -8.37 -76.76
N LEU A 247 18.31 -7.20 -76.20
CA LEU A 247 19.08 -6.92 -74.99
C LEU A 247 18.24 -6.62 -73.75
N SER A 248 16.97 -6.30 -73.95
CA SER A 248 16.09 -6.02 -72.84
C SER A 248 15.31 -7.27 -72.39
N ASP A 249 15.21 -7.48 -71.12
CA ASP A 249 14.20 -8.39 -70.58
C ASP A 249 12.86 -7.67 -70.56
N ASP A 250 11.74 -8.43 -70.52
CA ASP A 250 10.38 -7.83 -70.43
C ASP A 250 10.11 -7.09 -69.08
N ALA A 251 11.10 -7.11 -68.17
CA ALA A 251 10.97 -6.46 -66.88
C ALA A 251 11.06 -4.91 -67.00
N PRO A 252 10.12 -4.16 -66.39
CA PRO A 252 10.16 -2.71 -66.47
C PRO A 252 11.37 -2.15 -65.72
N VAL A 253 12.01 -1.10 -66.32
CA VAL A 253 13.17 -0.45 -65.72
C VAL A 253 12.78 0.33 -64.46
N ASP A 254 13.47 0.03 -63.33
CA ASP A 254 13.30 0.78 -62.08
C ASP A 254 14.01 2.16 -62.19
N LEU A 255 13.21 3.20 -62.25
CA LEU A 255 13.62 4.60 -62.31
C LEU A 255 13.56 5.31 -60.93
N THR A 256 13.59 4.57 -59.81
CA THR A 256 13.51 5.17 -58.46
C THR A 256 14.44 6.37 -58.30
N HIS A 257 15.68 6.26 -58.74
CA HIS A 257 16.71 7.31 -58.61
C HIS A 257 16.81 8.24 -59.82
N SER A 258 16.00 8.07 -60.86
CA SER A 258 15.95 8.99 -62.00
C SER A 258 15.19 10.26 -61.66
N VAL A 259 15.82 11.40 -61.84
CA VAL A 259 15.22 12.72 -61.68
C VAL A 259 14.22 13.06 -62.79
N LEU A 260 14.34 12.39 -63.96
CA LEU A 260 13.46 12.53 -65.12
C LEU A 260 12.26 11.59 -65.12
N ARG A 261 12.17 10.70 -64.17
CA ARG A 261 11.06 9.75 -64.02
C ARG A 261 9.71 10.45 -64.20
N SER A 262 8.83 9.87 -65.04
CA SER A 262 7.48 10.40 -65.22
C SER A 262 6.68 10.28 -63.92
N ALA A 263 6.00 11.34 -63.52
CA ALA A 263 5.06 11.31 -62.41
C ALA A 263 3.77 10.58 -62.80
N SER A 264 3.09 9.98 -61.80
CA SER A 264 1.78 9.38 -61.96
C SER A 264 0.80 10.33 -62.70
N PRO A 265 0.03 9.84 -63.66
CA PRO A 265 -1.00 10.64 -64.33
C PRO A 265 -2.02 11.22 -63.33
N ILE A 266 -2.36 10.50 -62.28
CA ILE A 266 -3.27 10.92 -61.22
C ILE A 266 -2.65 12.10 -60.45
N HIS A 267 -1.38 12.03 -60.09
CA HIS A 267 -0.70 13.10 -59.39
C HIS A 267 -0.55 14.38 -60.24
N ARG A 268 -0.30 14.21 -61.53
CA ARG A 268 -0.26 15.36 -62.45
C ARG A 268 -1.63 16.05 -62.57
N GLU A 269 -2.72 15.29 -62.60
CA GLU A 269 -4.09 15.81 -62.60
C GLU A 269 -4.40 16.49 -61.25
N TYR A 270 -4.00 15.92 -60.12
CA TYR A 270 -4.07 16.53 -58.81
C TYR A 270 -3.38 17.91 -58.77
N MET A 271 -2.16 18.02 -59.29
CA MET A 271 -1.44 19.28 -59.35
C MET A 271 -2.17 20.34 -60.22
N ARG A 272 -2.73 19.91 -61.36
CA ARG A 272 -3.51 20.83 -62.21
C ARG A 272 -4.75 21.34 -61.47
N ASN A 273 -5.45 20.48 -60.77
CA ASN A 273 -6.61 20.85 -59.94
C ASN A 273 -6.20 21.86 -58.83
N MET A 274 -4.99 21.75 -58.32
CA MET A 274 -4.38 22.73 -57.39
C MET A 274 -3.84 23.99 -58.09
N LYS A 275 -4.01 24.14 -59.40
CA LYS A 275 -3.44 25.21 -60.22
C LYS A 275 -1.90 25.30 -60.08
N THR A 276 -1.24 24.18 -59.94
CA THR A 276 0.20 24.06 -59.83
C THR A 276 0.77 23.46 -61.12
N ALA A 277 1.59 24.24 -61.82
CA ALA A 277 2.22 23.79 -63.06
C ALA A 277 3.53 23.03 -62.77
N ALA A 278 4.35 23.49 -61.85
CA ALA A 278 5.63 22.86 -61.52
C ALA A 278 5.78 22.62 -60.00
N SER A 279 6.54 21.59 -59.68
CA SER A 279 6.80 21.24 -58.25
C SER A 279 8.24 20.73 -58.06
N LEU A 280 8.81 21.10 -56.93
CA LEU A 280 10.03 20.52 -56.37
C LEU A 280 9.75 20.09 -54.95
N THR A 281 9.90 18.80 -54.65
CA THR A 281 9.59 18.21 -53.37
C THR A 281 10.83 17.59 -52.76
N ILE A 282 11.07 17.82 -51.46
CA ILE A 282 12.20 17.29 -50.70
C ILE A 282 11.67 16.54 -49.48
N GLY A 283 11.93 15.24 -49.41
CA GLY A 283 11.58 14.39 -48.26
C GLY A 283 12.45 14.72 -47.07
N LEU A 284 11.81 14.88 -45.90
CA LEU A 284 12.46 15.08 -44.62
C LEU A 284 12.46 13.77 -43.85
N VAL A 285 13.65 13.20 -43.66
CA VAL A 285 13.87 11.89 -43.00
C VAL A 285 14.84 12.11 -41.84
N PRO A 286 14.33 12.50 -40.65
CA PRO A 286 15.17 12.64 -39.45
C PRO A 286 15.84 11.33 -39.05
N ALA A 287 17.04 11.41 -38.53
CA ALA A 287 17.66 10.27 -37.83
C ALA A 287 16.90 10.05 -36.54
N SER A 288 16.48 8.80 -36.27
CA SER A 288 15.86 8.42 -35.01
C SER A 288 16.87 7.68 -34.14
N ALA A 289 16.84 7.92 -32.83
CA ALA A 289 17.63 7.17 -31.84
C ALA A 289 17.29 5.66 -31.86
N SER A 290 16.10 5.27 -32.34
CA SER A 290 15.72 3.86 -32.51
C SER A 290 16.30 3.19 -33.75
N GLY A 291 16.96 3.95 -34.64
CA GLY A 291 17.46 3.48 -35.94
C GLY A 291 16.37 3.27 -37.00
N GLU A 292 15.10 3.48 -36.70
CA GLU A 292 14.01 3.34 -37.64
C GLU A 292 13.84 4.64 -38.43
N GLN A 293 14.01 4.57 -39.75
CA GLN A 293 13.84 5.73 -40.64
C GLN A 293 12.38 5.85 -41.04
N SER A 294 11.79 7.00 -40.77
CA SER A 294 10.46 7.33 -41.22
C SER A 294 10.43 8.70 -41.95
N LEU A 295 9.53 8.85 -42.91
CA LEU A 295 9.30 10.14 -43.58
C LEU A 295 8.49 11.02 -42.64
N TRP A 296 9.17 11.92 -41.92
CA TRP A 296 8.56 12.88 -41.00
C TRP A 296 7.68 13.91 -41.71
N GLY A 297 8.10 14.34 -42.91
CA GLY A 297 7.43 15.38 -43.66
C GLY A 297 8.12 15.66 -44.99
N MET A 298 7.76 16.75 -45.63
CA MET A 298 8.33 17.20 -46.89
C MET A 298 8.43 18.71 -46.93
N LEU A 299 9.46 19.25 -47.62
CA LEU A 299 9.45 20.62 -48.13
C LEU A 299 8.94 20.58 -49.58
N VAL A 300 7.85 21.27 -49.83
CA VAL A 300 7.17 21.24 -51.12
C VAL A 300 7.16 22.63 -51.72
N CYS A 301 7.80 22.78 -52.92
CA CYS A 301 7.81 24.00 -53.69
C CYS A 301 6.81 23.87 -54.83
N HIS A 302 5.95 24.86 -55.01
CA HIS A 302 4.94 24.93 -56.07
C HIS A 302 5.10 26.20 -56.91
N ASN A 303 4.90 26.09 -58.22
CA ASN A 303 4.92 27.22 -59.13
C ASN A 303 3.67 27.19 -60.03
N ALA A 304 3.09 28.35 -60.28
CA ALA A 304 1.91 28.50 -61.17
C ALA A 304 2.19 28.31 -62.62
N THR A 305 3.45 28.49 -63.07
CA THR A 305 3.91 28.30 -64.44
C THR A 305 4.93 27.14 -64.48
N PRO A 306 5.14 26.50 -65.62
CA PRO A 306 6.18 25.52 -65.85
C PRO A 306 7.55 26.02 -65.42
N MET A 307 8.31 25.23 -64.72
CA MET A 307 9.63 25.59 -64.16
C MET A 307 10.50 24.36 -64.03
N VAL A 308 11.70 24.39 -64.57
CA VAL A 308 12.69 23.35 -64.46
C VAL A 308 13.61 23.70 -63.33
N ALA A 309 13.56 22.86 -62.27
CA ALA A 309 14.57 22.92 -61.20
C ALA A 309 15.86 22.24 -61.68
N GLY A 310 16.82 23.02 -62.12
CA GLY A 310 18.09 22.48 -62.62
C GLY A 310 18.92 21.74 -61.58
N PRO A 311 19.98 21.04 -62.00
CA PRO A 311 20.78 20.20 -61.14
C PRO A 311 21.35 20.89 -59.90
N GLU A 312 21.80 22.14 -60.07
CA GLU A 312 22.36 22.95 -58.98
C GLU A 312 21.30 23.26 -57.92
N LEU A 313 20.09 23.67 -58.32
CA LEU A 313 18.99 23.95 -57.39
C LEU A 313 18.52 22.69 -56.68
N ARG A 314 18.47 21.55 -57.38
CA ARG A 314 18.12 20.26 -56.72
C ARG A 314 19.18 19.83 -55.71
N ALA A 315 20.47 19.99 -56.02
CA ALA A 315 21.54 19.66 -55.09
C ALA A 315 21.51 20.54 -53.82
N ILE A 316 21.24 21.82 -53.97
CA ILE A 316 21.08 22.77 -52.86
C ILE A 316 19.83 22.41 -52.04
N ALA A 317 18.72 22.10 -52.71
CA ALA A 317 17.48 21.72 -52.03
C ALA A 317 17.67 20.41 -51.23
N ASP A 318 18.38 19.43 -51.80
CA ASP A 318 18.72 18.19 -51.10
C ASP A 318 19.62 18.44 -49.87
N MET A 319 20.65 19.28 -50.02
CA MET A 319 21.54 19.70 -48.95
C MET A 319 20.74 20.37 -47.80
N ILE A 320 19.86 21.29 -48.12
CA ILE A 320 19.00 21.95 -47.13
C ILE A 320 18.07 20.92 -46.48
N GLY A 321 17.45 20.02 -47.26
CA GLY A 321 16.62 18.95 -46.74
C GLY A 321 17.33 17.99 -45.81
N GLN A 322 18.60 17.68 -46.12
CA GLN A 322 19.46 16.86 -45.25
C GLN A 322 19.74 17.54 -43.92
N VAL A 323 20.13 18.83 -43.94
CA VAL A 323 20.40 19.61 -42.74
C VAL A 323 19.14 19.78 -41.88
N VAL A 324 18.02 20.13 -42.54
CA VAL A 324 16.73 20.23 -41.84
C VAL A 324 16.33 18.89 -41.23
N SER A 325 16.49 17.77 -41.94
CA SER A 325 16.22 16.43 -41.39
C SER A 325 17.05 16.12 -40.15
N LEU A 326 18.36 16.42 -40.19
CA LEU A 326 19.28 16.23 -39.06
C LEU A 326 18.84 17.07 -37.84
N LEU A 327 18.56 18.35 -38.06
CA LEU A 327 18.17 19.27 -37.00
C LEU A 327 16.78 18.92 -36.40
N LEU A 328 15.83 18.49 -37.26
CA LEU A 328 14.52 18.04 -36.81
C LEU A 328 14.63 16.84 -35.83
N GLY A 329 15.54 15.91 -36.14
CA GLY A 329 15.84 14.80 -35.21
C GLY A 329 16.40 15.31 -33.90
N SER A 330 17.47 16.11 -33.95
CA SER A 330 18.11 16.64 -32.74
C SER A 330 17.18 17.51 -31.88
N LEU A 331 16.40 18.42 -32.51
CA LEU A 331 15.42 19.22 -31.77
C LEU A 331 14.32 18.36 -31.16
N GLY A 332 13.91 17.31 -31.88
CA GLY A 332 12.93 16.40 -31.38
C GLY A 332 13.39 15.62 -30.15
N ASP A 333 14.60 15.12 -30.21
CA ASP A 333 15.20 14.40 -29.08
C ASP A 333 15.37 15.35 -27.87
N ALA A 334 15.76 16.61 -28.13
CA ALA A 334 15.89 17.64 -27.08
C ALA A 334 14.52 18.00 -26.43
N GLU A 335 13.46 18.14 -27.26
CA GLU A 335 12.10 18.39 -26.75
C GLU A 335 11.61 17.23 -25.87
N VAL A 336 11.77 15.99 -26.34
CA VAL A 336 11.39 14.79 -25.59
C VAL A 336 12.21 14.67 -24.29
N TYR A 337 13.52 14.90 -24.38
CA TYR A 337 14.40 14.86 -23.22
C TYR A 337 14.05 15.95 -22.18
N GLY A 338 13.82 17.17 -22.65
CA GLY A 338 13.41 18.30 -21.78
C GLY A 338 12.11 18.00 -21.03
N GLN A 339 11.08 17.54 -21.74
CA GLN A 339 9.80 17.13 -21.14
C GLN A 339 9.98 15.99 -20.15
N ARG A 340 10.80 15.00 -20.50
CA ARG A 340 11.09 13.87 -19.59
C ARG A 340 11.79 14.32 -18.33
N LEU A 341 12.77 15.22 -18.42
CA LEU A 341 13.50 15.74 -17.26
C LEU A 341 12.60 16.54 -16.31
N GLU A 342 11.75 17.41 -16.87
CA GLU A 342 10.77 18.19 -16.09
C GLU A 342 9.79 17.26 -15.37
N ARG A 343 9.25 16.29 -16.07
CA ARG A 343 8.31 15.33 -15.50
C ARG A 343 8.98 14.36 -14.50
N GLN A 344 10.25 14.00 -14.72
CA GLN A 344 11.02 13.23 -13.75
C GLN A 344 11.24 14.01 -12.44
N THR A 345 11.49 15.31 -12.54
CA THR A 345 11.57 16.19 -11.38
C THR A 345 10.24 16.22 -10.61
N THR A 346 9.14 16.24 -11.34
CA THR A 346 7.77 16.16 -10.78
C THR A 346 7.52 14.82 -10.07
N LEU A 347 7.95 13.71 -10.65
CA LEU A 347 7.87 12.38 -10.04
C LEU A 347 8.70 12.28 -8.76
N ASN A 348 9.92 12.83 -8.79
CA ASN A 348 10.79 12.86 -7.60
C ASN A 348 10.17 13.67 -6.46
N ALA A 349 9.56 14.82 -6.77
CA ALA A 349 8.84 15.62 -5.79
C ALA A 349 7.67 14.84 -5.16
N LEU A 350 6.91 14.09 -5.99
CA LEU A 350 5.81 13.24 -5.51
C LEU A 350 6.33 12.07 -4.65
N SER A 351 7.41 11.42 -5.08
CA SER A 351 8.05 10.33 -4.33
C SER A 351 8.54 10.78 -2.95
N ASN A 352 9.10 11.99 -2.85
CA ASN A 352 9.51 12.57 -1.57
C ASN A 352 8.30 12.84 -0.65
N ARG A 353 7.17 13.29 -1.19
CA ARG A 353 5.92 13.44 -0.42
C ARG A 353 5.40 12.09 0.07
N LEU A 354 5.45 11.06 -0.76
CA LEU A 354 5.04 9.69 -0.39
C LEU A 354 5.92 9.09 0.72
N ALA A 355 7.20 9.44 0.75
CA ALA A 355 8.14 9.01 1.79
C ALA A 355 8.02 9.81 3.10
N SER A 356 7.30 10.94 3.11
CA SER A 356 7.12 11.79 4.30
C SER A 356 6.11 11.18 5.30
N PRO A 357 6.04 11.68 6.55
CA PRO A 357 5.08 11.23 7.55
C PRO A 357 3.61 11.56 7.25
N MET A 358 3.34 12.31 6.16
CA MET A 358 1.98 12.67 5.74
C MET A 358 1.14 11.43 5.44
N SER A 359 -0.18 11.50 5.57
CA SER A 359 -1.08 10.45 5.11
C SER A 359 -0.99 10.25 3.59
N LEU A 360 -1.27 9.05 3.09
CA LEU A 360 -1.21 8.77 1.65
C LEU A 360 -2.15 9.67 0.81
N PRO A 361 -3.42 9.90 1.22
CA PRO A 361 -4.29 10.87 0.54
C PRO A 361 -3.69 12.27 0.50
N GLU A 362 -3.15 12.77 1.60
CA GLU A 362 -2.56 14.10 1.68
C GLU A 362 -1.29 14.22 0.84
N ALA A 363 -0.45 13.19 0.80
CA ALA A 363 0.73 13.14 -0.04
C ALA A 363 0.38 13.24 -1.53
N LEU A 364 -0.72 12.59 -1.97
CA LEU A 364 -1.15 12.55 -3.37
C LEU A 364 -2.02 13.75 -3.77
N THR A 365 -2.90 14.23 -2.90
CA THR A 365 -3.92 15.22 -3.28
C THR A 365 -3.85 16.53 -2.48
N GLY A 366 -3.04 16.59 -1.41
CA GLY A 366 -2.98 17.75 -0.52
C GLY A 366 -2.20 18.92 -1.11
N GLY A 367 -2.72 20.15 -0.93
CA GLY A 367 -2.06 21.40 -1.28
C GLY A 367 -1.63 21.49 -2.75
N ASP A 368 -0.39 21.89 -2.98
CA ASP A 368 0.21 21.98 -4.32
C ASP A 368 0.79 20.62 -4.77
N SER A 369 -0.07 19.58 -4.79
CA SER A 369 0.36 18.25 -5.24
C SER A 369 0.78 18.27 -6.71
N PRO A 370 1.96 17.71 -7.04
CA PRO A 370 2.43 17.62 -8.42
C PRO A 370 1.73 16.53 -9.26
N LEU A 371 0.72 15.84 -8.71
CA LEU A 371 0.06 14.69 -9.32
C LEU A 371 -0.50 14.99 -10.72
N LEU A 372 -1.10 16.16 -10.92
CA LEU A 372 -1.66 16.56 -12.22
C LEU A 372 -0.58 16.88 -13.22
N ARG A 373 0.49 17.56 -12.80
CA ARG A 373 1.61 17.95 -13.67
C ARG A 373 2.42 16.76 -14.16
N LEU A 374 2.37 15.63 -13.44
CA LEU A 374 3.11 14.42 -13.82
C LEU A 374 2.73 13.91 -15.21
N VAL A 375 1.45 13.95 -15.55
CA VAL A 375 0.90 13.44 -16.81
C VAL A 375 0.13 14.52 -17.57
N ASP A 376 0.32 15.79 -17.24
CA ASP A 376 -0.37 16.93 -17.86
C ASP A 376 -1.90 16.73 -17.92
N ALA A 377 -2.49 16.43 -16.75
CA ALA A 377 -3.92 16.22 -16.59
C ALA A 377 -4.61 17.45 -15.99
N ALA A 378 -5.86 17.69 -16.33
CA ALA A 378 -6.67 18.77 -15.76
C ALA A 378 -7.22 18.40 -14.38
N GLY A 379 -7.48 17.13 -14.14
CA GLY A 379 -7.98 16.61 -12.87
C GLY A 379 -7.58 15.17 -12.61
N ALA A 380 -7.68 14.75 -11.38
CA ALA A 380 -7.48 13.37 -10.97
C ALA A 380 -8.35 13.00 -9.77
N VAL A 381 -8.72 11.74 -9.68
CA VAL A 381 -9.36 11.15 -8.50
C VAL A 381 -8.53 9.98 -8.01
N VAL A 382 -8.20 10.00 -6.73
CA VAL A 382 -7.44 8.94 -6.04
C VAL A 382 -8.40 8.16 -5.18
N ARG A 383 -8.48 6.84 -5.36
CA ARG A 383 -9.24 5.93 -4.50
C ARG A 383 -8.28 5.21 -3.57
N ILE A 384 -8.53 5.32 -2.27
CA ILE A 384 -7.76 4.66 -1.20
C ILE A 384 -8.71 4.07 -0.20
N GLY A 385 -8.69 2.76 0.01
CA GLY A 385 -9.54 2.06 0.97
C GLY A 385 -11.03 2.33 0.74
N GLY A 386 -11.46 2.47 -0.53
CA GLY A 386 -12.83 2.78 -0.91
C GLY A 386 -13.22 4.27 -0.85
N THR A 387 -12.38 5.15 -0.29
CA THR A 387 -12.63 6.60 -0.23
C THR A 387 -12.03 7.30 -1.45
N LEU A 388 -12.77 8.26 -2.02
CA LEU A 388 -12.37 9.03 -3.19
C LEU A 388 -11.87 10.43 -2.78
N PHE A 389 -10.71 10.82 -3.32
CA PHE A 389 -10.10 12.14 -3.14
C PHE A 389 -9.91 12.78 -4.52
N ALA A 390 -10.60 13.89 -4.78
CA ALA A 390 -10.53 14.59 -6.05
C ALA A 390 -9.58 15.79 -5.99
N ILE A 391 -8.87 16.07 -7.09
CA ILE A 391 -7.98 17.22 -7.29
C ILE A 391 -8.13 17.75 -8.72
N GLY A 392 -8.17 19.08 -8.89
CA GLY A 392 -8.35 19.72 -10.20
C GLY A 392 -9.78 19.60 -10.76
N GLN A 393 -9.91 19.66 -12.08
CA GLN A 393 -11.20 19.52 -12.77
C GLN A 393 -11.50 18.03 -13.01
N THR A 394 -12.57 17.54 -12.39
CA THR A 394 -12.98 16.13 -12.51
C THR A 394 -14.46 16.04 -12.84
N PRO A 395 -14.91 15.01 -13.54
CA PRO A 395 -16.32 14.68 -13.65
C PRO A 395 -16.98 14.50 -12.25
N PRO A 396 -18.32 14.53 -12.16
CA PRO A 396 -19.04 14.25 -10.92
C PRO A 396 -18.60 12.90 -10.31
N LEU A 397 -18.43 12.83 -9.00
CA LEU A 397 -17.90 11.66 -8.31
C LEU A 397 -18.66 10.36 -8.60
N ALA A 398 -19.99 10.43 -8.79
CA ALA A 398 -20.78 9.26 -9.18
C ALA A 398 -20.38 8.70 -10.55
N ALA A 399 -20.08 9.57 -11.51
CA ALA A 399 -19.59 9.18 -12.82
C ALA A 399 -18.15 8.66 -12.76
N VAL A 400 -17.30 9.22 -11.90
CA VAL A 400 -15.95 8.73 -11.63
C VAL A 400 -15.99 7.32 -11.05
N GLN A 401 -16.89 7.03 -10.10
CA GLN A 401 -17.07 5.68 -9.55
C GLN A 401 -17.46 4.69 -10.63
N GLN A 402 -18.39 5.07 -11.51
CA GLN A 402 -18.80 4.25 -12.64
C GLN A 402 -17.65 4.02 -13.62
N ALA A 403 -16.89 5.07 -13.94
CA ALA A 403 -15.71 4.97 -14.81
C ALA A 403 -14.65 4.05 -14.20
N MET A 404 -14.34 4.17 -12.91
CA MET A 404 -13.41 3.28 -12.22
C MET A 404 -13.90 1.82 -12.25
N ALA A 405 -15.19 1.56 -12.00
CA ALA A 405 -15.76 0.22 -12.03
C ALA A 405 -15.65 -0.44 -13.41
N LEU A 406 -15.80 0.35 -14.49
CA LEU A 406 -15.68 -0.13 -15.87
C LEU A 406 -14.22 -0.33 -16.32
N LEU A 407 -13.35 0.62 -15.97
CA LEU A 407 -11.97 0.64 -16.47
C LEU A 407 -11.01 -0.24 -15.65
N HIS A 408 -11.25 -0.41 -14.36
CA HIS A 408 -10.36 -1.16 -13.48
C HIS A 408 -10.16 -2.62 -13.91
N PRO A 409 -11.22 -3.39 -14.27
CA PRO A 409 -11.05 -4.75 -14.79
C PRO A 409 -10.28 -4.81 -16.10
N LEU A 410 -10.42 -3.78 -16.96
CA LEU A 410 -9.74 -3.70 -18.26
C LEU A 410 -8.25 -3.40 -18.14
N ALA A 411 -7.84 -2.75 -17.05
CA ALA A 411 -6.44 -2.43 -16.80
C ALA A 411 -5.58 -3.67 -16.53
N ALA A 412 -6.17 -4.80 -16.14
CA ALA A 412 -5.46 -6.08 -15.87
C ALA A 412 -4.20 -5.87 -14.99
N GLY A 413 -4.26 -4.96 -14.03
CA GLY A 413 -3.14 -4.58 -13.16
C GLY A 413 -2.07 -3.70 -13.83
N GLY A 414 -2.28 -3.21 -15.06
CA GLY A 414 -1.42 -2.27 -15.77
C GLY A 414 -2.00 -0.85 -15.84
N VAL A 415 -1.31 0.04 -16.57
CA VAL A 415 -1.82 1.37 -16.87
C VAL A 415 -2.75 1.29 -18.07
N LEU A 416 -3.95 1.86 -17.96
CA LEU A 416 -4.94 1.93 -19.04
C LEU A 416 -5.19 3.38 -19.42
N ALA A 417 -5.03 3.71 -20.72
CA ALA A 417 -5.29 5.03 -21.28
C ALA A 417 -6.43 4.96 -22.30
N VAL A 418 -7.34 5.94 -22.24
CA VAL A 418 -8.45 6.12 -23.15
C VAL A 418 -8.56 7.60 -23.49
N ASP A 419 -8.64 7.95 -24.79
CA ASP A 419 -8.68 9.36 -25.25
C ASP A 419 -10.09 9.85 -25.56
N ASP A 420 -11.07 8.93 -25.69
CA ASP A 420 -12.45 9.19 -26.07
C ASP A 420 -13.44 8.32 -25.26
N LEU A 421 -13.39 8.52 -23.94
CA LEU A 421 -14.12 7.72 -22.95
C LEU A 421 -15.62 7.59 -23.27
N GLY A 422 -16.28 8.68 -23.62
CA GLY A 422 -17.71 8.69 -23.93
C GLY A 422 -18.10 7.95 -25.23
N ARG A 423 -17.15 7.74 -26.15
CA ARG A 423 -17.36 6.98 -27.36
C ARG A 423 -17.28 5.47 -27.14
N HIS A 424 -16.31 5.05 -26.31
CA HIS A 424 -16.14 3.65 -25.96
C HIS A 424 -17.16 3.19 -24.89
N HIS A 425 -17.60 4.11 -24.03
CA HIS A 425 -18.55 3.87 -22.95
C HIS A 425 -19.67 4.92 -23.00
N PRO A 426 -20.75 4.68 -23.78
CA PRO A 426 -21.86 5.62 -23.94
C PRO A 426 -22.55 6.03 -22.63
N GLU A 427 -22.52 5.14 -21.64
CA GLU A 427 -22.99 5.39 -20.28
C GLU A 427 -22.20 6.49 -19.54
N LEU A 428 -20.98 6.80 -19.99
CA LEU A 428 -20.12 7.87 -19.48
C LEU A 428 -20.13 9.12 -20.34
N ALA A 429 -21.05 9.23 -21.30
CA ALA A 429 -21.14 10.38 -22.20
C ALA A 429 -21.30 11.72 -21.45
N ASN A 430 -21.87 11.71 -20.27
CA ASN A 430 -22.00 12.91 -19.39
C ASN A 430 -20.66 13.39 -18.81
N CYS A 431 -19.58 12.61 -18.95
CA CYS A 431 -18.25 12.98 -18.47
C CYS A 431 -17.41 13.69 -19.51
N THR A 432 -17.88 13.80 -20.77
CA THR A 432 -17.04 14.24 -21.91
C THR A 432 -16.48 15.63 -21.73
N ALA A 433 -17.20 16.56 -21.12
CA ALA A 433 -16.73 17.92 -20.93
C ALA A 433 -15.42 17.99 -20.13
N ASP A 434 -15.36 17.28 -18.99
CA ASP A 434 -14.24 17.34 -18.03
C ASP A 434 -13.33 16.10 -18.08
N GLY A 435 -13.76 15.03 -18.76
CA GLY A 435 -13.08 13.74 -18.74
C GLY A 435 -13.23 12.92 -20.02
N SER A 436 -13.12 13.54 -21.19
CA SER A 436 -13.03 12.82 -22.47
C SER A 436 -11.86 11.84 -22.50
N GLY A 437 -10.72 12.23 -21.95
CA GLY A 437 -9.56 11.36 -21.75
C GLY A 437 -9.46 10.87 -20.32
N ALA A 438 -9.16 9.59 -20.18
CA ALA A 438 -8.95 8.94 -18.89
C ALA A 438 -7.65 8.13 -18.89
N LEU A 439 -6.86 8.25 -17.83
CA LEU A 439 -5.66 7.45 -17.58
C LEU A 439 -5.81 6.79 -16.20
N LEU A 440 -5.98 5.48 -16.18
CA LEU A 440 -6.13 4.71 -14.95
C LEU A 440 -4.83 4.02 -14.55
N LEU A 441 -4.43 4.21 -13.31
CA LEU A 441 -3.32 3.54 -12.65
C LEU A 441 -3.83 2.79 -11.41
N PRO A 442 -4.07 1.50 -11.46
CA PRO A 442 -4.29 0.69 -10.28
C PRO A 442 -2.97 0.41 -9.56
N TRP A 443 -2.98 0.37 -8.22
CA TRP A 443 -1.83 -0.05 -7.42
C TRP A 443 -2.25 -0.94 -6.25
N GLY A 444 -1.27 -1.59 -5.60
CA GLY A 444 -1.49 -2.57 -4.55
C GLY A 444 -1.83 -3.96 -5.10
N GLN A 445 -1.58 -5.00 -4.29
CA GLN A 445 -2.00 -6.36 -4.59
C GLN A 445 -3.40 -6.58 -4.01
N ASP A 446 -4.33 -7.02 -4.82
CA ASP A 446 -5.72 -7.35 -4.44
C ASP A 446 -6.52 -6.16 -3.86
N SER A 447 -6.14 -4.91 -4.17
CA SER A 447 -6.87 -3.72 -3.76
C SER A 447 -7.55 -3.04 -4.95
N ASP A 448 -8.71 -2.43 -4.69
CA ASP A 448 -9.39 -1.58 -5.66
C ASP A 448 -8.79 -0.18 -5.74
N ASP A 449 -7.65 0.07 -5.10
CA ASP A 449 -7.02 1.39 -5.06
C ASP A 449 -6.49 1.79 -6.43
N ALA A 450 -6.76 3.01 -6.83
CA ALA A 450 -6.38 3.50 -8.15
C ALA A 450 -6.30 5.02 -8.19
N ILE A 451 -5.47 5.53 -9.12
CA ILE A 451 -5.51 6.93 -9.57
C ILE A 451 -6.15 6.94 -10.95
N LEU A 452 -7.12 7.82 -11.13
CA LEU A 452 -7.75 8.08 -12.42
C LEU A 452 -7.57 9.55 -12.75
N TRP A 453 -6.70 9.84 -13.73
CA TRP A 453 -6.54 11.18 -14.27
C TRP A 453 -7.52 11.44 -15.39
N PHE A 454 -7.87 12.71 -15.56
CA PHE A 454 -8.79 13.19 -16.58
C PHE A 454 -8.18 14.31 -17.40
N ARG A 455 -8.43 14.24 -18.73
CA ARG A 455 -8.24 15.35 -19.67
C ARG A 455 -9.60 15.76 -20.23
N PRO A 456 -9.89 17.07 -20.29
CA PRO A 456 -11.16 17.56 -20.82
C PRO A 456 -11.25 17.30 -22.33
N GLU A 457 -12.44 17.48 -22.84
CA GLU A 457 -12.68 17.47 -24.27
C GLU A 457 -11.89 18.57 -24.99
N LEU A 458 -11.19 18.19 -26.04
CA LEU A 458 -10.53 19.10 -26.93
C LEU A 458 -11.41 19.33 -28.15
N SER A 459 -12.39 20.24 -28.04
CA SER A 459 -13.16 20.69 -29.22
C SER A 459 -12.29 21.58 -30.08
N ARG A 460 -11.94 21.10 -31.27
CA ARG A 460 -11.15 21.88 -32.26
C ARG A 460 -11.79 21.87 -33.63
N THR A 461 -11.73 23.03 -34.30
CA THR A 461 -12.07 23.11 -35.69
C THR A 461 -10.85 22.70 -36.51
N VAL A 462 -10.95 21.57 -37.20
CA VAL A 462 -9.96 21.11 -38.18
C VAL A 462 -10.30 21.68 -39.53
N VAL A 463 -9.32 22.27 -40.20
CA VAL A 463 -9.51 22.84 -41.55
C VAL A 463 -8.78 21.95 -42.54
N TRP A 464 -9.56 21.30 -43.39
CA TRP A 464 -9.05 20.44 -44.43
C TRP A 464 -8.88 21.26 -45.73
N GLY A 465 -7.86 20.97 -46.55
CA GLY A 465 -7.74 21.46 -47.90
C GLY A 465 -8.65 20.66 -48.85
N GLY A 466 -9.96 20.94 -48.81
CA GLY A 466 -11.01 20.19 -49.47
C GLY A 466 -11.71 19.19 -48.53
N ASN A 467 -12.89 18.71 -48.91
CA ASN A 467 -13.64 17.73 -48.11
C ASN A 467 -12.87 16.41 -48.04
N PRO A 468 -12.45 15.94 -46.85
CA PRO A 468 -11.68 14.69 -46.70
C PRO A 468 -12.46 13.45 -47.09
N ASN A 469 -13.79 13.53 -47.15
CA ASN A 469 -14.68 12.43 -47.51
C ASN A 469 -14.99 12.40 -49.02
N GLU A 470 -14.50 13.37 -49.80
CA GLU A 470 -14.52 13.29 -51.26
C GLU A 470 -13.42 12.33 -51.73
N HIS A 471 -13.83 11.14 -52.13
CA HIS A 471 -12.94 10.08 -52.59
C HIS A 471 -12.50 10.31 -54.07
N VAL A 472 -11.35 9.69 -54.40
CA VAL A 472 -10.95 9.49 -55.81
C VAL A 472 -12.12 8.83 -56.52
N THR A 473 -12.63 9.47 -57.57
CA THR A 473 -13.72 8.95 -58.38
C THR A 473 -13.16 8.04 -59.46
N SER A 474 -13.80 6.91 -59.71
CA SER A 474 -13.50 6.06 -60.89
C SER A 474 -14.49 6.34 -61.99
N ASP A 475 -14.00 6.61 -63.18
CA ASP A 475 -14.83 6.67 -64.39
C ASP A 475 -15.34 5.22 -64.65
N PRO A 476 -16.66 4.97 -64.59
CA PRO A 476 -17.21 3.66 -64.80
C PRO A 476 -16.96 3.05 -66.20
N ALA A 477 -16.71 3.91 -67.20
CA ALA A 477 -16.49 3.49 -68.57
C ALA A 477 -15.04 3.10 -68.89
N THR A 478 -14.09 3.78 -68.20
CA THR A 478 -12.66 3.62 -68.49
C THR A 478 -11.88 3.01 -67.31
N GLY A 479 -12.50 2.86 -66.16
CA GLY A 479 -11.81 2.42 -64.94
C GLY A 479 -10.74 3.43 -64.41
N ARG A 480 -10.68 4.64 -65.05
CA ARG A 480 -9.70 5.63 -64.72
C ARG A 480 -10.01 6.30 -63.38
N LEU A 481 -9.03 6.36 -62.50
CA LEU A 481 -9.13 7.07 -61.23
C LEU A 481 -8.84 8.55 -61.43
N SER A 482 -9.73 9.44 -60.96
CA SER A 482 -9.55 10.90 -60.96
C SER A 482 -9.43 11.40 -59.52
N PRO A 483 -8.43 12.23 -59.19
CA PRO A 483 -8.27 12.82 -57.88
C PRO A 483 -9.38 13.83 -57.60
N ARG A 484 -9.59 14.19 -56.33
CA ARG A 484 -10.56 15.21 -55.93
C ARG A 484 -10.34 16.56 -56.66
N GLY A 485 -11.46 17.20 -56.95
CA GLY A 485 -11.46 18.44 -57.75
C GLY A 485 -11.42 19.72 -56.93
N SER A 486 -11.70 19.68 -55.63
CA SER A 486 -11.77 20.87 -54.77
C SER A 486 -10.74 20.84 -53.64
N PHE A 487 -10.05 21.97 -53.46
CA PHE A 487 -9.08 22.22 -52.39
C PHE A 487 -9.49 23.41 -51.53
N MET A 488 -10.73 23.87 -51.64
CA MET A 488 -11.26 24.94 -50.78
C MET A 488 -11.29 24.49 -49.33
N ALA A 489 -10.97 25.38 -48.38
CA ALA A 489 -10.97 25.11 -46.96
C ALA A 489 -12.34 24.55 -46.50
N TRP A 490 -12.33 23.34 -46.01
CA TRP A 490 -13.48 22.65 -45.44
C TRP A 490 -13.28 22.49 -43.91
N LYS A 491 -14.28 22.91 -43.12
CA LYS A 491 -14.18 22.91 -41.67
C LYS A 491 -14.90 21.72 -41.07
N GLU A 492 -14.19 20.98 -40.26
CA GLU A 492 -14.72 19.88 -39.46
C GLU A 492 -14.58 20.22 -37.98
N ILE A 493 -15.64 20.06 -37.22
CA ILE A 493 -15.59 20.19 -35.76
C ILE A 493 -15.40 18.78 -35.21
N VAL A 494 -14.24 18.55 -34.66
CA VAL A 494 -13.93 17.30 -33.93
C VAL A 494 -14.23 17.56 -32.48
N SER A 495 -15.13 16.74 -31.91
CA SER A 495 -15.53 16.77 -30.53
C SER A 495 -15.53 15.36 -29.93
N GLY A 496 -15.65 15.23 -28.61
CA GLY A 496 -15.71 13.95 -27.90
C GLY A 496 -14.36 13.28 -27.68
N ARG A 497 -13.24 13.97 -27.91
CA ARG A 497 -11.88 13.45 -27.69
C ARG A 497 -11.07 14.42 -26.86
N SER A 498 -10.17 13.89 -26.05
CA SER A 498 -9.15 14.66 -25.34
C SER A 498 -7.85 14.79 -26.15
N GLN A 499 -6.88 15.51 -25.59
CA GLN A 499 -5.49 15.37 -26.00
C GLN A 499 -5.03 13.93 -25.72
N PRO A 500 -4.43 13.23 -26.71
CA PRO A 500 -3.98 11.86 -26.52
C PRO A 500 -2.94 11.73 -25.40
N TRP A 501 -2.97 10.58 -24.71
CA TRP A 501 -1.95 10.23 -23.71
C TRP A 501 -0.67 9.79 -24.43
N ALA A 502 0.42 10.49 -24.17
CA ALA A 502 1.72 10.15 -24.76
C ALA A 502 2.33 8.94 -24.06
N GLU A 503 3.21 8.18 -24.75
CA GLU A 503 3.90 7.05 -24.12
C GLU A 503 4.72 7.46 -22.87
N VAL A 504 5.20 8.71 -22.84
CA VAL A 504 5.88 9.27 -21.67
C VAL A 504 4.93 9.38 -20.48
N ASP A 505 3.65 9.71 -20.67
CA ASP A 505 2.65 9.78 -19.61
C ASP A 505 2.43 8.40 -19.00
N LEU A 506 2.31 7.36 -19.84
CA LEU A 506 2.13 5.98 -19.42
C LEU A 506 3.36 5.47 -18.70
N ALA A 507 4.56 5.80 -19.17
CA ALA A 507 5.82 5.41 -18.54
C ALA A 507 5.93 6.00 -17.12
N LEU A 508 5.64 7.29 -16.95
CA LEU A 508 5.67 7.98 -15.66
C LEU A 508 4.60 7.47 -14.69
N ALA A 509 3.41 7.15 -15.20
CA ALA A 509 2.37 6.50 -14.39
C ALA A 509 2.86 5.14 -13.86
N ARG A 510 3.54 4.33 -14.67
CA ARG A 510 4.14 3.05 -14.24
C ARG A 510 5.24 3.25 -13.18
N GLU A 511 6.08 4.28 -13.34
CA GLU A 511 7.11 4.63 -12.36
C GLU A 511 6.48 5.11 -11.04
N LEU A 512 5.42 5.93 -11.10
CA LEU A 512 4.66 6.34 -9.91
C LEU A 512 4.06 5.14 -9.19
N ARG A 513 3.52 4.14 -9.90
CA ARG A 513 3.02 2.91 -9.28
C ARG A 513 4.10 2.23 -8.45
N THR A 514 5.31 2.10 -9.00
CA THR A 514 6.43 1.51 -8.27
C THR A 514 6.75 2.29 -7.00
N ALA A 515 6.71 3.62 -7.07
CA ALA A 515 6.93 4.49 -5.90
C ALA A 515 5.80 4.33 -4.84
N LEU A 516 4.54 4.22 -5.29
CA LEU A 516 3.39 3.96 -4.42
C LEU A 516 3.48 2.62 -3.73
N ASP A 517 3.74 1.54 -4.47
CA ASP A 517 3.88 0.19 -3.92
C ASP A 517 4.99 0.14 -2.87
N HIS A 518 6.11 0.83 -3.15
CA HIS A 518 7.22 0.93 -2.20
C HIS A 518 6.85 1.74 -0.94
N ALA A 519 6.18 2.88 -1.10
CA ALA A 519 5.75 3.72 0.02
C ALA A 519 4.72 3.01 0.93
N VAL A 520 3.76 2.31 0.33
CA VAL A 520 2.78 1.49 1.08
C VAL A 520 3.49 0.38 1.83
N ALA A 521 4.39 -0.36 1.16
CA ALA A 521 5.16 -1.43 1.81
C ALA A 521 6.03 -0.93 2.97
N GLN A 522 6.64 0.25 2.84
CA GLN A 522 7.42 0.87 3.93
C GLN A 522 6.54 1.25 5.12
N ARG A 523 5.37 1.86 4.88
CA ARG A 523 4.42 2.23 5.95
C ARG A 523 3.90 1.00 6.68
N THR A 524 3.49 -0.03 5.94
CA THR A 524 3.05 -1.30 6.53
C THR A 524 4.15 -1.95 7.36
N ARG A 525 5.40 -1.91 6.89
CA ARG A 525 6.55 -2.41 7.67
C ARG A 525 6.79 -1.60 8.93
N ALA A 526 6.66 -0.27 8.86
CA ALA A 526 6.80 0.60 10.03
C ALA A 526 5.69 0.34 11.05
N GLU A 527 4.44 0.21 10.61
CA GLU A 527 3.31 -0.16 11.48
C GLU A 527 3.49 -1.55 12.10
N LEU A 528 3.90 -2.54 11.30
CA LEU A 528 4.21 -3.88 11.80
C LEU A 528 5.38 -3.87 12.79
N ALA A 529 6.38 -3.02 12.58
CA ALA A 529 7.50 -2.86 13.52
C ALA A 529 7.03 -2.27 14.86
N ILE A 530 6.13 -1.28 14.81
CA ILE A 530 5.54 -0.70 16.03
C ILE A 530 4.72 -1.78 16.76
N LEU A 531 3.85 -2.50 16.07
CA LEU A 531 3.05 -3.59 16.66
C LEU A 531 3.92 -4.74 17.17
N ARG A 532 5.05 -4.99 16.53
CA ARG A 532 6.00 -6.03 16.97
C ARG A 532 6.71 -5.70 18.28
N TYR A 533 7.01 -4.41 18.50
CA TYR A 533 7.89 -3.99 19.58
C TYR A 533 7.21 -3.15 20.68
N TYR A 534 6.04 -2.61 20.42
CA TYR A 534 5.33 -1.75 21.36
C TYR A 534 3.92 -2.27 21.66
N ASP A 535 3.44 -2.02 22.86
CA ASP A 535 2.07 -2.30 23.27
C ASP A 535 1.12 -1.25 22.68
N PRO A 536 0.09 -1.63 21.90
CA PRO A 536 -0.76 -0.68 21.19
C PRO A 536 -1.64 0.17 22.10
N LEU A 537 -1.89 -0.26 23.33
CA LEU A 537 -2.70 0.47 24.30
C LEU A 537 -1.90 1.55 25.02
N THR A 538 -0.72 1.19 25.51
CA THR A 538 0.08 2.06 26.41
C THR A 538 1.23 2.75 25.71
N GLY A 539 1.61 2.33 24.49
CA GLY A 539 2.78 2.84 23.79
C GLY A 539 4.12 2.42 24.39
N LEU A 540 4.12 1.61 25.45
CA LEU A 540 5.34 1.07 26.05
C LEU A 540 5.94 -0.04 25.21
N PRO A 541 7.25 -0.33 25.32
CA PRO A 541 7.83 -1.57 24.90
C PRO A 541 6.97 -2.77 25.31
N ASN A 542 6.71 -3.67 24.36
CA ASN A 542 5.99 -4.91 24.64
C ASN A 542 6.95 -6.01 25.12
N ARG A 543 6.43 -7.20 25.34
CA ARG A 543 7.20 -8.37 25.76
C ARG A 543 8.41 -8.66 24.85
N SER A 544 8.25 -8.50 23.53
CA SER A 544 9.31 -8.81 22.57
C SER A 544 10.49 -7.82 22.68
N LEU A 545 10.20 -6.52 22.69
CA LEU A 545 11.25 -5.51 22.85
C LEU A 545 11.90 -5.57 24.23
N PHE A 546 11.11 -5.83 25.27
CA PHE A 546 11.63 -6.04 26.61
C PHE A 546 12.63 -7.21 26.65
N GLN A 547 12.32 -8.34 26.04
CA GLN A 547 13.21 -9.50 25.99
C GLN A 547 14.53 -9.18 25.27
N GLU A 548 14.49 -8.44 24.16
CA GLU A 548 15.71 -7.97 23.47
C GLU A 548 16.57 -7.09 24.39
N ARG A 549 15.94 -6.11 25.06
CA ARG A 549 16.64 -5.19 25.97
C ARG A 549 17.20 -5.92 27.20
N LEU A 550 16.47 -6.90 27.71
CA LEU A 550 16.95 -7.75 28.79
C LEU A 550 18.17 -8.57 28.37
N GLN A 551 18.14 -9.16 27.17
CA GLN A 551 19.29 -9.91 26.65
C GLN A 551 20.51 -9.01 26.43
N GLU A 552 20.32 -7.77 25.95
CA GLU A 552 21.39 -6.79 25.84
C GLU A 552 21.99 -6.45 27.22
N ALA A 553 21.13 -6.23 28.22
CA ALA A 553 21.57 -5.91 29.57
C ALA A 553 22.32 -7.08 30.22
N LEU A 554 21.91 -8.33 29.95
CA LEU A 554 22.54 -9.54 30.50
C LEU A 554 23.88 -9.90 29.82
N ARG A 555 24.12 -9.43 28.58
CA ARG A 555 25.43 -9.58 27.92
C ARG A 555 26.50 -8.66 28.51
N ASP A 556 26.08 -7.51 29.06
CA ASP A 556 26.95 -6.58 29.72
C ASP A 556 27.18 -7.01 31.18
N THR A 557 28.12 -7.91 31.39
CA THR A 557 28.43 -8.44 32.72
C THR A 557 29.17 -7.46 33.63
N ALA A 558 29.62 -6.32 33.07
CA ALA A 558 30.29 -5.29 33.86
C ALA A 558 29.29 -4.36 34.58
N THR A 559 28.07 -4.25 34.05
CA THR A 559 27.05 -3.39 34.61
C THR A 559 25.99 -4.19 35.33
N ARG A 560 25.79 -3.90 36.62
CA ARG A 560 24.73 -4.47 37.42
C ARG A 560 23.36 -4.12 36.82
N SER A 561 22.48 -5.11 36.65
CA SER A 561 21.11 -4.89 36.20
C SER A 561 20.12 -5.40 37.26
N ALA A 562 19.00 -4.69 37.35
CA ALA A 562 17.89 -5.09 38.22
C ALA A 562 16.59 -5.06 37.42
N LEU A 563 15.69 -5.96 37.75
CA LEU A 563 14.35 -6.05 37.17
C LEU A 563 13.31 -5.85 38.27
N LEU A 564 12.45 -4.87 38.09
CA LEU A 564 11.23 -4.71 38.87
C LEU A 564 10.09 -5.31 38.05
N PHE A 565 9.39 -6.31 38.61
CA PHE A 565 8.19 -6.89 38.03
C PHE A 565 6.98 -6.41 38.81
N LEU A 566 6.02 -5.82 38.13
CA LEU A 566 4.89 -5.17 38.78
C LEU A 566 3.58 -5.77 38.29
N ASP A 567 2.64 -5.90 39.21
CA ASP A 567 1.27 -6.31 38.91
C ASP A 567 0.31 -5.40 39.69
N LEU A 568 -0.75 -4.96 39.06
CA LEU A 568 -1.73 -4.02 39.63
C LEU A 568 -2.72 -4.77 40.53
N ASP A 569 -2.68 -4.50 41.81
CA ASP A 569 -3.53 -5.18 42.80
C ASP A 569 -5.03 -4.91 42.50
N ARG A 570 -5.82 -5.97 42.36
CA ARG A 570 -7.28 -5.89 42.11
C ARG A 570 -7.70 -5.15 40.82
N PHE A 571 -6.86 -5.09 39.80
CA PHE A 571 -7.20 -4.46 38.49
C PHE A 571 -8.49 -5.06 37.90
N LYS A 572 -8.71 -6.36 38.06
CA LYS A 572 -9.94 -7.01 37.61
C LYS A 572 -11.19 -6.38 38.24
N ALA A 573 -11.14 -6.02 39.51
CA ALA A 573 -12.29 -5.36 40.20
C ALA A 573 -12.61 -3.98 39.59
N VAL A 574 -11.59 -3.27 39.09
CA VAL A 574 -11.81 -1.99 38.35
C VAL A 574 -12.53 -2.27 37.04
N ASN A 575 -12.10 -3.28 36.26
CA ASN A 575 -12.78 -3.68 35.03
C ASN A 575 -14.23 -4.12 35.30
N ASP A 576 -14.44 -4.92 36.30
CA ASP A 576 -15.76 -5.46 36.66
C ASP A 576 -16.72 -4.37 37.15
N THR A 577 -16.20 -3.31 37.80
CA THR A 577 -17.01 -2.22 38.39
C THR A 577 -17.18 -1.05 37.43
N MET A 578 -16.17 -0.66 36.64
CA MET A 578 -16.15 0.55 35.83
C MET A 578 -16.12 0.27 34.31
N GLY A 579 -15.99 -0.99 33.91
CA GLY A 579 -15.92 -1.44 32.52
C GLY A 579 -14.51 -1.40 31.93
N HIS A 580 -14.28 -2.18 30.86
CA HIS A 580 -12.99 -2.32 30.21
C HIS A 580 -12.38 -1.00 29.70
N ALA A 581 -13.20 -0.10 29.20
CA ALA A 581 -12.72 1.22 28.74
C ALA A 581 -12.10 2.06 29.88
N ALA A 582 -12.60 1.93 31.10
CA ALA A 582 -12.02 2.57 32.28
C ALA A 582 -10.72 1.87 32.69
N GLY A 583 -10.65 0.54 32.58
CA GLY A 583 -9.43 -0.21 32.80
C GLY A 583 -8.34 0.16 31.79
N ASP A 584 -8.67 0.31 30.53
CA ASP A 584 -7.73 0.75 29.49
C ASP A 584 -7.18 2.16 29.76
N ALA A 585 -8.04 3.09 30.13
CA ALA A 585 -7.63 4.44 30.51
C ALA A 585 -6.71 4.42 31.77
N LEU A 586 -7.00 3.56 32.73
CA LEU A 586 -6.14 3.37 33.91
C LEU A 586 -4.77 2.83 33.53
N LEU A 587 -4.69 1.83 32.64
CA LEU A 587 -3.43 1.25 32.17
C LEU A 587 -2.57 2.29 31.43
N ILE A 588 -3.17 3.15 30.61
CA ILE A 588 -2.47 4.26 29.94
C ILE A 588 -1.88 5.22 30.98
N GLU A 589 -2.65 5.59 31.99
CA GLU A 589 -2.19 6.52 33.00
C GLU A 589 -1.12 5.89 33.94
N VAL A 590 -1.25 4.59 34.27
CA VAL A 590 -0.22 3.83 34.98
C VAL A 590 1.09 3.83 34.18
N ALA A 591 1.03 3.54 32.89
CA ALA A 591 2.20 3.56 32.00
C ALA A 591 2.89 4.93 32.01
N ARG A 592 2.13 6.02 31.91
CA ARG A 592 2.65 7.40 31.97
C ARG A 592 3.35 7.69 33.30
N ARG A 593 2.75 7.26 34.43
CA ARG A 593 3.32 7.44 35.77
C ARG A 593 4.57 6.59 35.98
N LEU A 594 4.57 5.38 35.45
CA LEU A 594 5.73 4.49 35.48
C LEU A 594 6.94 5.08 34.79
N ILE A 595 6.75 5.64 33.56
CA ILE A 595 7.82 6.35 32.83
C ILE A 595 8.35 7.50 33.66
N GLY A 596 7.45 8.32 34.23
CA GLY A 596 7.83 9.47 35.05
C GLY A 596 8.59 9.08 36.33
N ALA A 597 8.19 8.01 37.00
CA ALA A 597 8.83 7.53 38.23
C ALA A 597 10.14 6.80 37.95
N ALA A 598 10.20 5.98 36.91
CA ALA A 598 11.39 5.23 36.52
C ALA A 598 12.47 6.13 35.90
N GLY A 599 12.07 7.12 35.08
CA GLY A 599 13.00 7.91 34.30
C GLY A 599 13.31 7.31 32.92
N HIS A 600 13.90 8.11 32.03
CA HIS A 600 14.19 7.70 30.64
C HIS A 600 15.41 6.78 30.51
N ASP A 601 16.23 6.67 31.54
CA ASP A 601 17.44 5.84 31.54
C ASP A 601 17.13 4.35 31.76
N HIS A 602 15.88 4.03 32.09
CA HIS A 602 15.41 2.68 32.38
C HIS A 602 14.36 2.22 31.36
N VAL A 603 14.34 0.94 31.07
CA VAL A 603 13.38 0.36 30.14
C VAL A 603 12.11 -0.02 30.89
N THR A 604 11.06 0.77 30.68
CA THR A 604 9.71 0.44 31.18
C THR A 604 8.93 -0.27 30.09
N ALA A 605 8.32 -1.44 30.38
CA ALA A 605 7.59 -2.24 29.41
C ALA A 605 6.30 -2.80 30.02
N ARG A 606 5.33 -3.13 29.15
CA ARG A 606 4.11 -3.87 29.51
C ARG A 606 4.16 -5.25 28.90
N LEU A 607 4.01 -6.29 29.73
CA LEU A 607 4.10 -7.68 29.28
C LEU A 607 2.75 -8.26 28.84
N GLY A 608 1.66 -7.71 29.33
CA GLY A 608 0.27 -8.09 29.02
C GLY A 608 -0.65 -7.86 30.23
N GLY A 609 -1.94 -7.71 30.02
CA GLY A 609 -2.89 -7.49 31.10
C GLY A 609 -2.52 -6.30 32.00
N ASP A 610 -2.34 -6.56 33.28
CA ASP A 610 -1.93 -5.62 34.33
C ASP A 610 -0.45 -5.75 34.74
N GLU A 611 0.36 -6.50 33.95
CA GLU A 611 1.77 -6.75 34.24
C GLU A 611 2.68 -5.70 33.56
N PHE A 612 3.51 -5.04 34.37
CA PHE A 612 4.52 -4.09 33.92
C PHE A 612 5.90 -4.50 34.41
N VAL A 613 6.92 -4.09 33.73
CA VAL A 613 8.31 -4.31 34.15
C VAL A 613 9.14 -3.03 33.97
N VAL A 614 10.12 -2.86 34.86
CA VAL A 614 11.14 -1.82 34.76
C VAL A 614 12.51 -2.49 34.83
N LEU A 615 13.27 -2.44 33.76
CA LEU A 615 14.63 -2.92 33.66
C LEU A 615 15.59 -1.77 33.93
N CYS A 616 16.36 -1.86 35.00
CA CYS A 616 17.30 -0.85 35.48
C CYS A 616 18.74 -1.30 35.23
N ARG A 617 19.62 -0.39 34.90
CA ARG A 617 21.05 -0.67 34.74
C ARG A 617 21.89 0.28 35.59
N GLY A 618 22.99 -0.23 36.16
CA GLY A 618 23.97 0.57 36.91
C GLY A 618 23.52 1.10 38.27
N LEU A 619 22.41 0.59 38.84
CA LEU A 619 21.92 0.99 40.16
C LEU A 619 22.49 0.13 41.25
N ASP A 620 22.83 0.72 42.38
CA ASP A 620 23.13 0.00 43.60
C ASP A 620 21.84 -0.46 44.35
N GLN A 621 21.98 -1.17 45.45
CA GLN A 621 20.85 -1.77 46.15
C GLN A 621 19.93 -0.72 46.76
N GLU A 622 20.48 0.40 47.23
CA GLU A 622 19.73 1.48 47.86
C GLU A 622 18.92 2.23 46.80
N ALA A 623 19.55 2.57 45.66
CA ALA A 623 18.89 3.21 44.53
C ALA A 623 17.77 2.35 43.92
N ILE A 624 17.93 1.02 43.89
CA ILE A 624 16.87 0.09 43.45
C ILE A 624 15.69 0.12 44.40
N ALA A 625 15.95 0.12 45.71
CA ALA A 625 14.91 0.19 46.72
C ALA A 625 14.15 1.52 46.66
N ASP A 626 14.87 2.64 46.50
CA ASP A 626 14.29 3.96 46.34
C ASP A 626 13.46 4.06 45.03
N LEU A 627 13.94 3.47 43.94
CA LEU A 627 13.19 3.40 42.69
C LEU A 627 11.90 2.62 42.85
N SER A 628 11.96 1.47 43.50
CA SER A 628 10.79 0.64 43.79
C SER A 628 9.74 1.40 44.58
N GLU A 629 10.16 2.16 45.60
CA GLU A 629 9.26 2.95 46.41
C GLU A 629 8.67 4.14 45.67
N ARG A 630 9.47 4.85 44.84
CA ARG A 630 8.96 5.91 43.95
C ARG A 630 7.91 5.40 42.96
N VAL A 631 8.18 4.24 42.34
CA VAL A 631 7.27 3.58 41.42
C VAL A 631 5.98 3.18 42.16
N ARG A 632 6.06 2.56 43.32
CA ARG A 632 4.92 2.18 44.13
C ARG A 632 4.06 3.40 44.51
N ALA A 633 4.70 4.46 45.02
CA ALA A 633 4.02 5.69 45.42
C ALA A 633 3.33 6.37 44.24
N ALA A 634 3.97 6.38 43.05
CA ALA A 634 3.41 6.95 41.83
C ALA A 634 2.15 6.21 41.36
N ILE A 635 2.16 4.86 41.47
CA ILE A 635 0.99 4.04 41.13
C ILE A 635 -0.12 4.22 42.15
N GLN A 636 0.20 4.28 43.45
CA GLN A 636 -0.79 4.40 44.54
C GLN A 636 -1.49 5.78 44.55
N ALA A 637 -0.89 6.80 43.96
CA ALA A 637 -1.52 8.13 43.89
C ALA A 637 -2.91 8.07 43.22
N PRO A 638 -3.92 8.81 43.71
CA PRO A 638 -5.26 8.78 43.18
C PRO A 638 -5.33 9.08 41.66
N TYR A 639 -6.21 8.37 40.94
CA TYR A 639 -6.51 8.54 39.52
C TYR A 639 -7.87 9.20 39.39
N GLU A 640 -8.05 9.95 38.29
CA GLU A 640 -9.36 10.40 37.83
C GLU A 640 -9.66 9.72 36.50
N ILE A 641 -10.51 8.71 36.53
CA ILE A 641 -10.85 7.91 35.35
C ILE A 641 -12.34 8.13 35.03
N ALA A 642 -12.62 8.65 33.84
CA ALA A 642 -13.97 8.99 33.38
C ALA A 642 -14.76 9.88 34.38
N GLY A 643 -14.06 10.84 35.01
CA GLY A 643 -14.66 11.75 36.03
C GLY A 643 -14.95 11.10 37.39
N ARG A 644 -14.37 9.94 37.66
CA ARG A 644 -14.51 9.25 38.95
C ARG A 644 -13.15 9.01 39.60
N PRO A 645 -13.02 9.26 40.92
CA PRO A 645 -11.78 8.94 41.62
C PRO A 645 -11.60 7.43 41.73
N CYS A 646 -10.41 6.96 41.39
CA CYS A 646 -10.00 5.55 41.50
C CYS A 646 -8.64 5.49 42.21
N THR A 647 -8.41 4.49 43.03
CA THR A 647 -7.12 4.19 43.60
C THR A 647 -6.77 2.75 43.32
N ILE A 648 -5.55 2.50 42.90
CA ILE A 648 -5.01 1.17 42.70
C ILE A 648 -3.62 1.11 43.29
N SER A 649 -3.21 -0.05 43.75
CA SER A 649 -1.84 -0.30 44.21
C SER A 649 -1.14 -1.29 43.31
N ALA A 650 0.14 -1.49 43.51
CA ALA A 650 0.91 -2.49 42.79
C ALA A 650 1.77 -3.33 43.76
N SER A 651 1.85 -4.61 43.50
CA SER A 651 2.81 -5.52 44.06
C SER A 651 4.07 -5.58 43.21
N ILE A 652 5.23 -5.33 43.76
CA ILE A 652 6.49 -5.19 43.03
C ILE A 652 7.47 -6.28 43.48
N GLY A 653 7.93 -7.10 42.55
CA GLY A 653 9.04 -8.03 42.77
C GLY A 653 10.34 -7.51 42.18
N ILE A 654 11.40 -7.58 42.90
CA ILE A 654 12.71 -7.04 42.54
C ILE A 654 13.71 -8.19 42.46
N ALA A 655 14.38 -8.34 41.31
CA ALA A 655 15.48 -9.29 41.15
C ALA A 655 16.71 -8.58 40.59
N VAL A 656 17.90 -9.01 41.06
CA VAL A 656 19.17 -8.37 40.68
C VAL A 656 20.13 -9.41 40.11
N THR A 657 20.89 -9.04 39.08
CA THR A 657 21.81 -9.96 38.36
C THR A 657 22.89 -10.58 39.26
N ASP A 658 23.26 -9.95 40.38
CA ASP A 658 24.21 -10.50 41.34
C ASP A 658 23.67 -11.75 42.09
N GLN A 659 22.35 -11.83 42.19
CA GLN A 659 21.66 -12.93 42.92
C GLN A 659 21.14 -14.03 41.98
N VAL A 660 20.93 -13.67 40.68
CA VAL A 660 20.30 -14.58 39.72
C VAL A 660 20.95 -14.44 38.34
N ARG A 661 21.28 -15.53 37.69
CA ARG A 661 21.87 -15.52 36.33
C ARG A 661 20.85 -15.76 35.23
N GLY A 662 20.90 -14.92 34.17
CA GLY A 662 20.26 -15.15 32.86
C GLY A 662 18.73 -15.05 32.85
N LEU A 663 18.06 -15.95 32.15
CA LEU A 663 16.60 -16.02 31.98
C LEU A 663 15.83 -16.17 33.31
N ASP A 664 16.56 -16.51 34.38
CA ASP A 664 15.97 -16.64 35.69
C ASP A 664 15.64 -15.29 36.35
N LEU A 665 16.16 -14.16 35.83
CA LEU A 665 15.92 -12.83 36.41
C LEU A 665 14.41 -12.47 36.38
N VAL A 666 13.72 -12.77 35.28
CA VAL A 666 12.28 -12.53 35.14
C VAL A 666 11.51 -13.42 36.10
N ARG A 667 11.85 -14.72 36.17
CA ARG A 667 11.24 -15.66 37.11
C ARG A 667 11.45 -15.28 38.54
N ALA A 668 12.65 -14.80 38.89
CA ALA A 668 12.98 -14.37 40.24
C ALA A 668 12.17 -13.14 40.64
N ALA A 669 12.08 -12.14 39.76
CA ALA A 669 11.28 -10.95 39.97
C ALA A 669 9.78 -11.29 40.08
N ASP A 670 9.24 -12.15 39.23
CA ASP A 670 7.85 -12.62 39.29
C ASP A 670 7.54 -13.31 40.62
N LYS A 671 8.41 -14.22 41.10
CA LYS A 671 8.24 -14.87 42.40
C LYS A 671 8.29 -13.89 43.57
N ALA A 672 9.16 -12.91 43.52
CA ALA A 672 9.21 -11.86 44.52
C ALA A 672 7.94 -11.01 44.52
N MET A 673 7.39 -10.70 43.32
CA MET A 673 6.13 -9.98 43.16
C MET A 673 4.96 -10.78 43.73
N TYR A 674 4.91 -12.08 43.45
CA TYR A 674 3.90 -12.94 44.02
C TYR A 674 3.99 -13.02 45.58
N ALA A 675 5.21 -13.05 46.11
CA ALA A 675 5.42 -12.95 47.58
C ALA A 675 4.96 -11.59 48.14
N ALA A 676 5.08 -10.49 47.36
CA ALA A 676 4.52 -9.20 47.73
C ALA A 676 2.99 -9.24 47.80
N LYS A 677 2.32 -9.89 46.86
CA LYS A 677 0.86 -10.12 46.86
C LYS A 677 0.40 -10.92 48.08
N GLN A 678 1.08 -12.04 48.38
CA GLN A 678 0.74 -12.88 49.54
C GLN A 678 0.85 -12.14 50.87
N ARG A 679 1.77 -11.21 51.00
CA ARG A 679 1.94 -10.39 52.20
C ARG A 679 0.97 -9.19 52.27
N GLY A 680 -0.08 -9.19 51.47
CA GLY A 680 -1.16 -8.17 51.46
C GLY A 680 -1.04 -7.11 50.40
N GLY A 681 -0.16 -7.25 49.40
CA GLY A 681 -0.01 -6.34 48.28
C GLY A 681 0.64 -4.99 48.63
N ASN A 682 0.62 -4.04 47.65
CA ASN A 682 1.09 -2.65 47.81
C ASN A 682 2.50 -2.51 48.41
N ARG A 683 3.45 -3.34 47.99
CA ARG A 683 4.82 -3.37 48.49
C ARG A 683 5.82 -3.89 47.47
N GLY A 684 7.09 -3.50 47.65
CA GLY A 684 8.22 -4.14 46.98
C GLY A 684 8.82 -5.28 47.82
N VAL A 685 9.15 -6.38 47.16
CA VAL A 685 9.87 -7.51 47.76
C VAL A 685 11.08 -7.82 46.89
N VAL A 686 12.26 -7.90 47.55
CA VAL A 686 13.49 -8.30 46.84
C VAL A 686 13.55 -9.83 46.82
N PHE A 687 13.89 -10.39 45.70
CA PHE A 687 14.09 -11.81 45.53
C PHE A 687 15.25 -12.30 46.44
N ASP A 688 14.98 -13.33 47.19
CA ASP A 688 15.96 -14.11 47.98
C ASP A 688 15.78 -15.59 47.62
N THR A 689 16.86 -16.35 47.62
CA THR A 689 16.84 -17.80 47.32
C THR A 689 15.91 -18.59 48.24
N SER A 690 15.68 -18.10 49.47
CA SER A 690 14.68 -18.70 50.39
C SER A 690 13.23 -18.62 49.84
N LEU A 691 12.91 -17.69 48.95
CA LEU A 691 11.60 -17.61 48.30
C LEU A 691 11.40 -18.74 47.28
N MET A 692 12.49 -19.24 46.73
CA MET A 692 12.47 -20.34 45.76
C MET A 692 12.16 -21.67 46.47
N ASP A 693 12.75 -21.88 47.61
CA ASP A 693 12.52 -23.08 48.43
C ASP A 693 11.08 -23.15 48.94
N ARG A 694 10.52 -22.00 49.36
CA ARG A 694 9.11 -21.94 49.81
C ARG A 694 8.11 -22.23 48.67
N SER A 695 8.33 -21.74 47.46
CA SER A 695 7.44 -22.02 46.33
C SER A 695 7.45 -23.50 45.92
N ILE A 696 8.62 -24.14 45.98
CA ILE A 696 8.74 -25.58 45.70
C ILE A 696 8.04 -26.37 46.77
N GLN A 697 8.19 -25.99 48.06
CA GLN A 697 7.51 -26.64 49.18
C GLN A 697 5.98 -26.51 49.07
N GLN A 698 5.44 -25.37 48.63
CA GLN A 698 4.00 -25.19 48.42
C GLN A 698 3.46 -26.14 47.35
N VAL A 699 4.14 -26.26 46.17
CA VAL A 699 3.73 -27.20 45.13
C VAL A 699 3.77 -28.64 45.57
N ILE A 700 4.79 -29.02 46.37
CA ILE A 700 4.89 -30.34 46.94
C ILE A 700 3.73 -30.58 47.89
N LEU A 701 3.46 -29.67 48.85
CA LEU A 701 2.39 -29.78 49.82
C LEU A 701 0.99 -29.82 49.16
N ASP A 702 0.75 -29.07 48.07
CA ASP A 702 -0.51 -29.15 47.29
C ASP A 702 -0.72 -30.56 46.72
N ASN A 703 0.32 -31.15 46.14
CA ASN A 703 0.24 -32.52 45.60
C ASN A 703 0.00 -33.54 46.72
N GLU A 704 0.70 -33.41 47.84
CA GLU A 704 0.55 -34.27 48.98
C GLU A 704 -0.86 -34.16 49.61
N MET A 705 -1.43 -32.95 49.63
CA MET A 705 -2.80 -32.73 50.09
C MET A 705 -3.82 -33.40 49.15
N ARG A 706 -3.61 -33.37 47.81
CA ARG A 706 -4.46 -34.09 46.85
C ARG A 706 -4.42 -35.60 47.07
N GLU A 707 -3.24 -36.11 47.37
CA GLU A 707 -3.06 -37.53 47.66
C GLU A 707 -3.72 -37.90 49.00
N ALA A 708 -3.55 -37.09 50.04
CA ALA A 708 -4.17 -37.29 51.37
C ALA A 708 -5.71 -37.27 51.27
N LEU A 709 -6.29 -36.40 50.48
CA LEU A 709 -7.76 -36.37 50.24
C LEU A 709 -8.25 -37.63 49.53
N ARG A 710 -7.47 -38.17 48.58
CA ARG A 710 -7.82 -39.42 47.88
C ARG A 710 -7.69 -40.64 48.77
N ALA A 711 -6.66 -40.68 49.59
CA ALA A 711 -6.40 -41.78 50.53
C ALA A 711 -7.41 -41.78 51.69
N GLY A 712 -7.82 -40.62 52.19
CA GLY A 712 -8.82 -40.42 53.19
C GLY A 712 -8.38 -40.80 54.66
N ASP A 713 -7.07 -41.01 54.85
CA ASP A 713 -6.52 -41.54 56.10
C ASP A 713 -5.62 -40.57 56.89
N GLN A 714 -5.29 -39.41 56.30
CA GLN A 714 -4.39 -38.42 56.88
C GLN A 714 -5.11 -37.25 57.53
N PHE A 715 -6.37 -37.03 57.20
CA PHE A 715 -7.18 -35.96 57.77
C PHE A 715 -8.04 -36.55 58.93
N GLU A 716 -8.04 -35.83 60.06
CA GLU A 716 -8.89 -36.13 61.18
C GLU A 716 -9.61 -34.87 61.67
N LEU A 717 -10.77 -35.09 62.32
CA LEU A 717 -11.49 -34.05 63.03
C LEU A 717 -11.33 -34.26 64.54
N LEU A 718 -10.90 -33.21 65.22
CA LEU A 718 -11.00 -33.09 66.62
C LEU A 718 -12.23 -32.25 66.98
N TYR A 719 -12.80 -32.49 68.14
CA TYR A 719 -14.04 -31.91 68.63
C TYR A 719 -13.82 -31.12 69.88
N GLN A 720 -13.96 -29.76 69.78
CA GLN A 720 -13.79 -28.93 70.98
C GLN A 720 -15.14 -28.61 71.60
N PRO A 721 -15.38 -28.86 72.91
CA PRO A 721 -16.67 -28.66 73.53
C PRO A 721 -17.02 -27.19 73.71
N LEU A 722 -18.29 -26.87 73.44
CA LEU A 722 -18.94 -25.58 73.66
C LEU A 722 -19.80 -25.68 74.97
N PHE A 723 -19.53 -24.80 75.92
CA PHE A 723 -20.29 -24.75 77.11
C PHE A 723 -21.11 -23.52 77.28
N ARG A 724 -22.43 -23.66 77.53
CA ARG A 724 -23.28 -22.52 77.86
C ARG A 724 -23.20 -22.32 79.39
N ILE A 725 -23.12 -21.07 79.83
CA ILE A 725 -23.15 -20.66 81.20
C ILE A 725 -24.59 -20.33 81.60
N VAL A 726 -25.19 -21.12 82.47
CA VAL A 726 -26.54 -20.93 83.01
C VAL A 726 -26.48 -20.86 84.54
N ALA A 727 -26.82 -19.69 85.13
CA ALA A 727 -26.79 -19.48 86.60
C ALA A 727 -25.46 -19.86 87.21
N GLY A 728 -24.32 -19.67 86.46
CA GLY A 728 -22.99 -20.02 86.95
C GLY A 728 -22.52 -21.49 86.76
N ALA A 729 -23.42 -22.34 86.28
CA ALA A 729 -23.09 -23.70 85.86
C ALA A 729 -22.82 -23.83 84.37
N LYS A 730 -21.83 -24.61 83.97
CA LYS A 730 -21.50 -24.93 82.59
C LYS A 730 -22.32 -26.12 82.12
N CYS A 731 -23.04 -25.92 81.04
CA CYS A 731 -23.80 -26.96 80.35
C CYS A 731 -23.21 -27.18 78.96
N LEU A 732 -22.88 -28.39 78.57
CA LEU A 732 -22.39 -28.78 77.30
C LEU A 732 -23.54 -28.59 76.28
N VAL A 733 -23.33 -27.75 75.19
CA VAL A 733 -24.33 -27.45 74.17
C VAL A 733 -23.92 -27.90 72.78
N GLY A 734 -22.67 -28.33 72.61
CA GLY A 734 -22.21 -28.79 71.29
C GLY A 734 -20.69 -28.93 71.25
N PHE A 735 -20.22 -29.09 70.04
CA PHE A 735 -18.78 -29.18 69.73
C PHE A 735 -18.50 -28.41 68.45
N GLU A 736 -17.31 -27.84 68.32
CA GLU A 736 -16.73 -27.34 67.10
C GLU A 736 -15.82 -28.41 66.51
N ALA A 737 -15.98 -28.70 65.22
CA ALA A 737 -15.17 -29.65 64.48
C ALA A 737 -13.94 -28.95 63.93
N LEU A 738 -12.78 -29.31 64.40
CA LEU A 738 -11.49 -28.72 64.06
C LEU A 738 -10.64 -29.72 63.30
N LEU A 739 -10.32 -29.32 62.01
CA LEU A 739 -9.50 -30.14 61.13
C LEU A 739 -8.06 -30.25 61.62
N ARG A 740 -7.47 -31.44 61.47
CA ARG A 740 -6.04 -31.69 61.64
C ARG A 740 -5.54 -32.51 60.47
N TRP A 741 -4.33 -32.22 60.01
CA TRP A 741 -3.65 -33.02 59.01
C TRP A 741 -2.45 -33.73 59.62
N GLN A 742 -2.54 -35.02 59.68
CA GLN A 742 -1.46 -35.88 60.13
C GLN A 742 -0.57 -36.25 58.96
N HIS A 743 0.35 -35.34 58.67
CA HIS A 743 1.20 -35.48 57.49
C HIS A 743 2.31 -36.53 57.75
N PRO A 744 2.56 -37.49 56.84
CA PRO A 744 3.52 -38.55 57.01
C PRO A 744 4.96 -38.09 57.34
N ARG A 745 5.35 -36.94 56.76
CA ARG A 745 6.71 -36.37 56.92
C ARG A 745 6.78 -35.20 57.90
N HIS A 746 5.71 -34.42 58.00
CA HIS A 746 5.71 -33.21 58.84
C HIS A 746 4.98 -33.34 60.14
N GLY A 747 4.40 -34.53 60.41
CA GLY A 747 3.63 -34.76 61.66
C GLY A 747 2.27 -34.04 61.63
N SER A 748 1.76 -33.68 62.81
CA SER A 748 0.51 -32.96 62.95
C SER A 748 0.67 -31.49 62.47
N MET A 749 0.05 -31.13 61.35
CA MET A 749 0.12 -29.79 60.80
C MET A 749 -1.04 -28.90 61.26
N SER A 750 -0.72 -27.64 61.56
CA SER A 750 -1.74 -26.66 61.93
C SER A 750 -2.63 -26.30 60.73
N PRO A 751 -3.94 -26.08 60.90
CA PRO A 751 -4.81 -25.59 59.86
C PRO A 751 -4.30 -24.35 59.19
N ASP A 752 -3.70 -23.40 59.88
CA ASP A 752 -3.13 -22.14 59.32
C ASP A 752 -2.05 -22.39 58.26
N ASP A 753 -1.31 -23.51 58.39
CA ASP A 753 -0.22 -23.84 57.47
C ASP A 753 -0.70 -24.34 56.10
N PHE A 754 -1.89 -24.96 56.00
CA PHE A 754 -2.36 -25.59 54.77
C PHE A 754 -3.73 -25.13 54.26
N ILE A 755 -4.60 -24.55 55.12
CA ILE A 755 -5.92 -24.05 54.66
C ILE A 755 -5.78 -22.94 53.59
N ALA A 756 -4.86 -22.00 53.81
CA ALA A 756 -4.58 -20.95 52.82
C ALA A 756 -4.12 -21.53 51.46
N LEU A 757 -3.34 -22.60 51.46
CA LEU A 757 -2.91 -23.32 50.27
C LEU A 757 -4.09 -24.06 49.62
N ALA A 758 -4.95 -24.71 50.44
CA ALA A 758 -6.15 -25.38 49.95
C ALA A 758 -7.13 -24.41 49.28
N GLU A 759 -7.26 -23.19 49.80
CA GLU A 759 -8.07 -22.12 49.15
C GLU A 759 -7.50 -21.69 47.81
N GLN A 760 -6.19 -21.44 47.72
CA GLN A 760 -5.50 -21.02 46.48
C GLN A 760 -5.55 -22.10 45.42
N SER A 761 -5.46 -23.35 45.78
CA SER A 761 -5.45 -24.48 44.84
C SER A 761 -6.85 -25.04 44.51
N GLY A 762 -7.90 -24.50 45.16
CA GLY A 762 -9.28 -24.97 45.01
C GLY A 762 -9.56 -26.28 45.72
N LEU A 763 -8.59 -26.84 46.47
CA LEU A 763 -8.77 -28.07 47.27
C LEU A 763 -9.65 -27.88 48.49
N ILE A 764 -9.90 -26.62 48.87
CA ILE A 764 -10.78 -26.28 49.98
C ILE A 764 -12.22 -26.79 49.74
N LEU A 765 -12.67 -26.91 48.47
CA LEU A 765 -13.99 -27.44 48.17
C LEU A 765 -14.14 -28.92 48.52
N PRO A 766 -13.34 -29.85 47.95
CA PRO A 766 -13.45 -31.26 48.30
C PRO A 766 -13.06 -31.55 49.76
N LEU A 767 -12.14 -30.77 50.36
CA LEU A 767 -11.79 -30.85 51.75
C LEU A 767 -12.96 -30.47 52.64
N GLY A 768 -13.68 -29.41 52.33
CA GLY A 768 -14.84 -28.93 53.05
C GLY A 768 -16.02 -29.89 52.96
N GLU A 769 -16.26 -30.51 51.82
CA GLU A 769 -17.26 -31.59 51.69
C GLU A 769 -16.94 -32.76 52.62
N TRP A 770 -15.67 -33.17 52.66
CA TRP A 770 -15.20 -34.23 53.55
C TRP A 770 -15.38 -33.86 55.04
N ILE A 771 -14.99 -32.64 55.46
CA ILE A 771 -15.16 -32.12 56.82
C ILE A 771 -16.63 -32.15 57.21
N LEU A 772 -17.52 -31.56 56.38
CA LEU A 772 -18.93 -31.46 56.63
C LEU A 772 -19.56 -32.86 56.82
N ALA A 773 -19.28 -33.81 55.94
CA ALA A 773 -19.83 -35.13 55.96
C ALA A 773 -19.37 -35.88 57.27
N LYS A 774 -18.07 -35.74 57.63
CA LYS A 774 -17.53 -36.41 58.85
C LYS A 774 -18.04 -35.76 60.14
N ALA A 775 -18.13 -34.42 60.18
CA ALA A 775 -18.68 -33.66 61.31
C ALA A 775 -20.15 -34.01 61.57
N LEU A 776 -20.98 -34.06 60.55
CA LEU A 776 -22.40 -34.41 60.66
C LEU A 776 -22.60 -35.83 61.09
N ARG A 777 -21.81 -36.78 60.58
CA ARG A 777 -21.85 -38.17 61.02
C ARG A 777 -21.54 -38.28 62.52
N GLN A 778 -20.53 -37.59 62.99
CA GLN A 778 -20.18 -37.60 64.46
C GLN A 778 -21.24 -36.81 65.24
N GLY A 779 -21.80 -35.74 64.73
CA GLY A 779 -22.92 -34.99 65.32
C GLY A 779 -24.14 -35.90 65.59
N ARG A 780 -24.41 -36.82 64.70
CA ARG A 780 -25.45 -37.82 64.85
C ARG A 780 -25.13 -38.75 66.05
N VAL A 781 -23.90 -39.27 66.19
CA VAL A 781 -23.47 -40.11 67.30
C VAL A 781 -23.62 -39.33 68.60
N PHE A 782 -23.15 -38.09 68.67
CA PHE A 782 -23.27 -37.29 69.92
C PHE A 782 -24.72 -37.10 70.37
N ARG A 783 -25.64 -36.86 69.39
CA ARG A 783 -27.07 -36.74 69.72
C ARG A 783 -27.74 -38.05 70.13
N GLN A 784 -27.24 -39.19 69.64
CA GLN A 784 -27.71 -40.53 70.10
C GLN A 784 -27.31 -40.84 71.55
N ILE A 785 -26.16 -40.38 71.95
CA ILE A 785 -25.67 -40.60 73.39
C ILE A 785 -26.52 -39.75 74.34
N ARG A 786 -26.94 -38.52 73.93
CA ARG A 786 -27.76 -37.63 74.77
C ARG A 786 -29.07 -37.22 74.04
N PRO A 787 -30.05 -38.12 74.03
CA PRO A 787 -31.32 -37.86 73.42
C PRO A 787 -32.09 -36.71 74.05
N GLY A 788 -32.59 -35.73 73.26
CA GLY A 788 -33.38 -34.62 73.80
C GLY A 788 -32.58 -33.44 74.35
N GLY A 789 -31.23 -33.53 74.40
CA GLY A 789 -30.36 -32.44 74.75
C GLY A 789 -30.05 -31.49 73.58
N GLU A 790 -29.83 -30.24 73.86
CA GLU A 790 -29.25 -29.31 72.85
C GLU A 790 -27.81 -29.81 72.57
N MET A 791 -27.58 -30.31 71.37
CA MET A 791 -26.28 -30.80 70.93
C MET A 791 -26.05 -30.31 69.48
N ARG A 792 -25.20 -29.33 69.31
CA ARG A 792 -24.90 -28.73 68.00
C ARG A 792 -23.49 -29.07 67.52
N MET A 793 -23.27 -29.17 66.27
CA MET A 793 -21.95 -29.30 65.64
C MET A 793 -21.63 -28.01 64.92
N ALA A 794 -20.56 -27.34 65.29
CA ALA A 794 -20.07 -26.16 64.64
C ALA A 794 -19.00 -26.55 63.62
N VAL A 795 -19.08 -25.94 62.36
CA VAL A 795 -18.17 -26.25 61.30
C VAL A 795 -17.77 -24.95 60.59
N ASN A 796 -16.48 -24.72 60.40
CA ASN A 796 -15.93 -23.62 59.70
C ASN A 796 -16.11 -23.79 58.18
N ILE A 797 -16.65 -22.75 57.46
CA ILE A 797 -16.91 -22.73 56.02
C ILE A 797 -16.11 -21.61 55.38
N SER A 798 -15.37 -21.91 54.29
CA SER A 798 -14.63 -20.92 53.53
C SER A 798 -15.52 -20.09 52.58
N ALA A 799 -15.03 -18.91 52.16
CA ALA A 799 -15.73 -18.07 51.20
C ALA A 799 -15.99 -18.80 49.87
N SER A 800 -15.02 -19.58 49.40
CA SER A 800 -15.10 -20.36 48.17
C SER A 800 -16.20 -21.41 48.20
N GLN A 801 -16.39 -22.07 49.37
CA GLN A 801 -17.47 -23.05 49.58
C GLN A 801 -18.84 -22.35 49.62
N LEU A 802 -18.94 -21.26 50.38
CA LEU A 802 -20.20 -20.53 50.55
C LEU A 802 -20.74 -20.01 49.23
N LEU A 803 -19.89 -19.57 48.32
CA LEU A 803 -20.24 -19.04 47.02
C LEU A 803 -20.39 -20.11 45.92
N GLN A 804 -20.21 -21.38 46.23
CA GLN A 804 -20.38 -22.48 45.29
C GLN A 804 -21.89 -22.63 44.94
N ALA A 805 -22.16 -22.75 43.63
CA ALA A 805 -23.51 -22.99 43.15
C ALA A 805 -24.09 -24.31 43.73
N GLY A 806 -25.24 -24.26 44.41
CA GLY A 806 -25.88 -25.44 45.00
C GLY A 806 -25.49 -25.69 46.45
N PHE A 807 -24.59 -24.92 47.08
CA PHE A 807 -24.13 -25.16 48.45
C PHE A 807 -25.24 -25.36 49.48
N CYS A 808 -26.30 -24.54 49.46
CA CYS A 808 -27.47 -24.73 50.35
C CYS A 808 -28.13 -26.07 50.14
N SER A 809 -28.29 -26.55 48.90
CA SER A 809 -28.87 -27.84 48.59
C SER A 809 -28.02 -29.00 49.09
N ASP A 810 -26.70 -28.90 48.89
CA ASP A 810 -25.73 -29.92 49.30
C ASP A 810 -25.64 -30.02 50.84
N LEU A 811 -25.69 -28.85 51.50
CA LEU A 811 -25.73 -28.79 52.99
C LEU A 811 -26.99 -29.46 53.54
N LEU A 812 -28.17 -29.18 52.97
CA LEU A 812 -29.43 -29.83 53.37
C LEU A 812 -29.41 -31.34 53.09
N GLY A 813 -28.88 -31.71 51.90
CA GLY A 813 -28.73 -33.12 51.52
C GLY A 813 -27.85 -33.88 52.55
N ALA A 814 -26.75 -33.28 52.96
CA ALA A 814 -25.85 -33.83 53.97
C ALA A 814 -26.54 -34.03 55.38
N LEU A 815 -27.28 -33.03 55.84
CA LEU A 815 -28.05 -33.08 57.05
C LEU A 815 -29.12 -34.18 56.99
N ALA A 816 -29.86 -34.25 55.88
CA ALA A 816 -30.91 -35.24 55.68
C ALA A 816 -30.33 -36.67 55.60
N SER A 817 -29.20 -36.89 54.97
CA SER A 817 -28.55 -38.21 54.88
C SER A 817 -28.13 -38.74 56.26
N GLU A 818 -27.80 -37.87 57.19
CA GLU A 818 -27.46 -38.27 58.59
C GLU A 818 -28.67 -38.21 59.55
N GLY A 819 -29.84 -37.81 59.04
CA GLY A 819 -31.07 -37.75 59.85
C GLY A 819 -31.06 -36.69 60.98
N LEU A 820 -30.27 -35.60 60.72
CA LEU A 820 -30.11 -34.54 61.71
C LEU A 820 -31.11 -33.37 61.39
N PRO A 821 -31.70 -32.76 62.42
CA PRO A 821 -32.44 -31.54 62.29
C PRO A 821 -31.51 -30.38 61.87
N HIS A 822 -31.99 -29.45 61.12
CA HIS A 822 -31.20 -28.30 60.60
C HIS A 822 -30.53 -27.49 61.73
N SER A 823 -31.19 -27.39 62.90
CA SER A 823 -30.64 -26.71 64.09
C SER A 823 -29.48 -27.44 64.76
N ALA A 824 -29.16 -28.70 64.34
CA ALA A 824 -28.01 -29.45 64.86
C ALA A 824 -26.66 -28.95 64.25
N LEU A 825 -26.69 -28.15 63.20
CA LEU A 825 -25.50 -27.58 62.56
C LEU A 825 -25.42 -26.10 62.84
N SER A 826 -24.23 -25.63 63.17
CA SER A 826 -23.81 -24.20 63.13
C SER A 826 -22.74 -24.02 62.09
N VAL A 827 -22.99 -23.17 61.13
CA VAL A 827 -22.01 -22.75 60.09
C VAL A 827 -21.25 -21.55 60.65
N GLU A 828 -19.93 -21.65 60.71
CA GLU A 828 -19.04 -20.59 61.19
C GLU A 828 -18.35 -19.93 59.99
N VAL A 829 -18.37 -18.59 59.92
CA VAL A 829 -17.79 -17.78 58.86
C VAL A 829 -17.03 -16.60 59.44
N THR A 830 -15.92 -16.25 58.81
CA THR A 830 -15.13 -15.11 59.29
C THR A 830 -15.80 -13.77 58.98
N ASP A 831 -15.51 -12.74 59.76
CA ASP A 831 -16.04 -11.40 59.59
C ASP A 831 -15.77 -10.77 58.19
N ARG A 832 -14.68 -11.16 57.53
CA ARG A 832 -14.31 -10.70 56.16
C ARG A 832 -15.31 -11.13 55.09
N MET A 833 -15.94 -12.28 55.21
CA MET A 833 -16.91 -12.80 54.26
C MET A 833 -18.20 -11.96 54.25
N LEU A 834 -18.48 -11.28 55.35
CA LEU A 834 -19.69 -10.46 55.47
C LEU A 834 -19.66 -9.14 54.67
N THR A 835 -18.53 -8.76 54.14
CA THR A 835 -18.39 -7.62 53.23
C THR A 835 -18.86 -7.94 51.80
N ASP A 836 -19.01 -9.22 51.46
CA ASP A 836 -19.51 -9.70 50.17
C ASP A 836 -21.04 -9.83 50.20
N VAL A 837 -21.72 -9.14 49.28
CA VAL A 837 -23.19 -9.13 49.17
C VAL A 837 -23.72 -10.53 48.83
N ALA A 838 -23.01 -11.26 47.93
CA ALA A 838 -23.41 -12.61 47.55
C ALA A 838 -23.30 -13.57 48.71
N ALA A 839 -22.19 -13.54 49.46
CA ALA A 839 -22.02 -14.37 50.68
C ALA A 839 -23.09 -14.07 51.73
N THR A 840 -23.40 -12.81 51.97
CA THR A 840 -24.44 -12.41 52.95
C THR A 840 -25.83 -12.93 52.54
N SER A 841 -26.13 -12.97 51.25
CA SER A 841 -27.40 -13.50 50.72
C SER A 841 -27.51 -15.00 50.95
N VAL A 842 -26.42 -15.76 50.72
CA VAL A 842 -26.39 -17.22 50.98
C VAL A 842 -26.54 -17.53 52.48
N LEU A 843 -25.87 -16.75 53.36
CA LEU A 843 -26.01 -16.90 54.79
C LEU A 843 -27.46 -16.64 55.28
N ALA A 844 -28.13 -15.63 54.68
CA ALA A 844 -29.54 -15.38 54.99
C ALA A 844 -30.45 -16.56 54.59
N GLU A 845 -30.10 -17.22 53.46
CA GLU A 845 -30.82 -18.43 53.02
C GLU A 845 -30.60 -19.59 53.94
N ILE A 846 -29.35 -19.89 54.34
CA ILE A 846 -28.98 -20.94 55.27
C ILE A 846 -29.74 -20.79 56.62
N ARG A 847 -29.80 -19.55 57.11
CA ARG A 847 -30.51 -19.22 58.33
C ARG A 847 -32.03 -19.48 58.25
N LYS A 848 -32.62 -19.08 57.11
CA LYS A 848 -34.05 -19.34 56.83
C LYS A 848 -34.38 -20.84 56.79
N LEU A 849 -33.44 -21.65 56.37
CA LEU A 849 -33.56 -23.10 56.34
C LEU A 849 -33.45 -23.73 57.75
N GLY A 850 -33.12 -22.96 58.78
CA GLY A 850 -33.05 -23.37 60.14
C GLY A 850 -31.67 -23.88 60.60
N VAL A 851 -30.65 -23.71 59.78
CA VAL A 851 -29.24 -23.95 60.18
C VAL A 851 -28.74 -22.67 60.85
N ARG A 852 -28.00 -22.80 61.91
CA ARG A 852 -27.42 -21.67 62.64
C ARG A 852 -26.23 -21.10 61.92
N VAL A 853 -26.05 -19.77 61.96
CA VAL A 853 -24.90 -19.04 61.42
C VAL A 853 -24.21 -18.29 62.51
N ALA A 854 -22.92 -18.58 62.73
CA ALA A 854 -22.06 -17.86 63.66
C ALA A 854 -20.97 -17.07 62.93
N ILE A 855 -20.67 -15.89 63.39
CA ILE A 855 -19.49 -15.12 62.95
C ILE A 855 -18.31 -15.48 63.79
N ASP A 856 -17.25 -15.91 63.14
CA ASP A 856 -15.99 -16.22 63.76
C ASP A 856 -14.98 -15.07 63.67
N ASP A 857 -14.02 -15.00 64.59
CA ASP A 857 -12.96 -13.98 64.67
C ASP A 857 -13.51 -12.54 64.72
N PHE A 858 -14.66 -12.29 65.29
CA PHE A 858 -15.27 -10.98 65.30
C PHE A 858 -14.44 -9.93 66.03
N GLY A 859 -14.17 -8.78 65.32
CA GLY A 859 -13.45 -7.62 65.86
C GLY A 859 -11.99 -7.53 65.51
N ILE A 860 -11.44 -8.46 64.71
CA ILE A 860 -10.04 -8.45 64.24
C ILE A 860 -9.93 -7.70 62.90
N GLY A 861 -11.04 -7.56 62.17
CA GLY A 861 -11.11 -6.96 60.86
C GLY A 861 -11.70 -5.54 60.81
N HIS A 862 -12.18 -5.15 59.65
CA HIS A 862 -12.83 -3.86 59.41
C HIS A 862 -14.34 -3.85 59.76
N SER A 863 -14.81 -4.74 60.57
CA SER A 863 -16.25 -4.86 60.88
C SER A 863 -16.75 -3.64 61.64
N SER A 864 -17.51 -2.80 60.93
CA SER A 864 -18.23 -1.71 61.53
C SER A 864 -19.35 -2.25 62.45
N LEU A 865 -19.39 -1.80 63.70
CA LEU A 865 -20.44 -2.13 64.69
C LEU A 865 -21.89 -1.87 64.15
N GLN A 866 -22.05 -1.05 63.07
CA GLN A 866 -23.32 -0.85 62.39
C GLN A 866 -23.78 -2.09 61.59
N LEU A 867 -22.86 -2.99 61.18
CA LEU A 867 -23.19 -4.20 60.43
C LEU A 867 -23.91 -5.24 61.32
N LEU A 868 -23.64 -5.36 62.61
CA LEU A 868 -24.27 -6.35 63.49
C LEU A 868 -25.80 -6.34 63.45
N ARG A 869 -26.42 -5.15 63.30
CA ARG A 869 -27.89 -5.02 63.24
C ARG A 869 -28.50 -5.54 61.93
N ARG A 870 -27.73 -5.73 60.86
CA ARG A 870 -28.23 -6.12 59.56
C ARG A 870 -27.78 -7.52 59.12
N LEU A 871 -26.86 -8.15 59.89
CA LEU A 871 -26.33 -9.43 59.54
C LEU A 871 -27.29 -10.57 59.87
N PRO A 872 -27.46 -11.54 58.99
CA PRO A 872 -28.30 -12.71 59.21
C PRO A 872 -27.55 -13.78 60.03
N VAL A 873 -27.25 -13.49 61.34
CA VAL A 873 -26.45 -14.35 62.18
C VAL A 873 -27.20 -14.66 63.48
N ASP A 874 -26.86 -15.78 64.05
CA ASP A 874 -27.45 -16.31 65.31
C ASP A 874 -26.48 -16.27 66.48
N GLU A 875 -25.18 -16.09 66.27
CA GLU A 875 -24.16 -16.04 67.28
C GLU A 875 -22.94 -15.28 66.84
N VAL A 876 -22.21 -14.63 67.71
CA VAL A 876 -20.93 -13.96 67.44
C VAL A 876 -19.88 -14.59 68.39
N LYS A 877 -18.74 -15.02 67.78
CA LYS A 877 -17.62 -15.58 68.49
C LYS A 877 -16.54 -14.50 68.61
N LEU A 878 -16.12 -14.24 69.84
CA LEU A 878 -15.04 -13.31 70.16
C LEU A 878 -13.74 -14.08 70.30
N ASP A 879 -12.73 -13.62 69.58
CA ASP A 879 -11.41 -14.21 69.53
C ASP A 879 -10.61 -13.96 70.83
N ARG A 880 -9.69 -14.84 71.11
CA ARG A 880 -8.79 -14.79 72.28
C ARG A 880 -8.07 -13.44 72.41
N ARG A 881 -7.74 -12.76 71.37
CA ARG A 881 -7.02 -11.47 71.40
C ARG A 881 -7.73 -10.39 72.22
N PHE A 882 -9.01 -10.52 72.47
CA PHE A 882 -9.75 -9.62 73.32
C PHE A 882 -9.43 -9.92 74.85
N LEU A 883 -8.87 -11.08 75.15
CA LEU A 883 -8.47 -11.47 76.55
C LEU A 883 -6.95 -11.31 76.76
N GLU A 884 -6.16 -10.98 75.67
CA GLU A 884 -4.72 -10.80 75.89
C GLU A 884 -4.44 -9.61 76.80
N ASN A 885 -3.68 -9.86 77.85
CA ASN A 885 -3.34 -8.88 78.86
C ASN A 885 -4.52 -8.26 79.66
N VAL A 886 -5.72 -8.85 79.56
CA VAL A 886 -6.95 -8.29 80.10
C VAL A 886 -6.92 -8.21 81.63
N GLU A 887 -6.07 -9.07 82.30
CA GLU A 887 -5.83 -9.02 83.75
C GLU A 887 -5.29 -7.68 84.25
N ALA A 888 -4.37 -7.09 83.46
CA ALA A 888 -3.69 -5.83 83.76
C ALA A 888 -4.34 -4.61 83.11
N ASP A 889 -5.24 -4.79 82.15
CA ASP A 889 -5.84 -3.68 81.37
C ASP A 889 -7.33 -3.46 81.69
N PRO A 890 -7.65 -2.50 82.59
CA PRO A 890 -9.03 -2.12 82.87
C PRO A 890 -9.82 -1.63 81.60
N ARG A 891 -9.13 -1.09 80.64
CA ARG A 891 -9.79 -0.64 79.41
C ARG A 891 -10.14 -1.83 78.50
N GLY A 892 -9.26 -2.84 78.47
CA GLY A 892 -9.53 -4.07 77.75
C GLY A 892 -10.77 -4.80 78.37
N ARG A 893 -10.88 -4.87 79.65
CA ARG A 893 -12.09 -5.41 80.32
C ARG A 893 -13.36 -4.64 79.96
N ALA A 894 -13.30 -3.34 80.05
CA ALA A 894 -14.45 -2.47 79.61
C ALA A 894 -14.83 -2.67 78.21
N LEU A 895 -13.87 -2.86 77.29
CA LEU A 895 -14.11 -3.10 75.88
C LEU A 895 -14.81 -4.45 75.66
N VAL A 896 -14.32 -5.53 76.25
CA VAL A 896 -14.98 -6.86 76.28
C VAL A 896 -16.45 -6.73 76.69
N GLY A 897 -16.71 -6.12 77.82
CA GLY A 897 -18.06 -5.89 78.29
C GLY A 897 -18.95 -5.07 77.38
N ALA A 898 -18.37 -4.01 76.75
CA ALA A 898 -19.08 -3.20 75.83
C ALA A 898 -19.46 -3.93 74.54
N VAL A 899 -18.57 -4.78 73.95
CA VAL A 899 -18.84 -5.57 72.77
C VAL A 899 -19.92 -6.61 73.04
N ILE A 900 -19.88 -7.31 74.15
CA ILE A 900 -20.91 -8.29 74.61
C ILE A 900 -22.27 -7.55 74.75
N ALA A 901 -22.30 -6.46 75.52
CA ALA A 901 -23.53 -5.68 75.69
C ALA A 901 -24.13 -5.17 74.36
N LEU A 902 -23.31 -4.79 73.36
CA LEU A 902 -23.75 -4.36 72.07
C LEU A 902 -24.37 -5.51 71.25
N ALA A 903 -23.72 -6.68 71.26
CA ALA A 903 -24.24 -7.90 70.62
C ALA A 903 -25.60 -8.30 71.22
N HIS A 904 -25.72 -8.25 72.50
CA HIS A 904 -26.98 -8.54 73.25
C HIS A 904 -28.08 -7.48 72.94
N ALA A 905 -27.69 -6.22 72.79
CA ALA A 905 -28.62 -5.19 72.38
C ALA A 905 -29.15 -5.42 70.96
N ALA A 906 -28.40 -6.09 70.10
CA ALA A 906 -28.78 -6.55 68.76
C ALA A 906 -29.57 -7.88 68.78
N GLY A 907 -29.75 -8.53 70.00
CA GLY A 907 -30.41 -9.83 70.19
C GLY A 907 -29.58 -11.01 69.75
N ILE A 908 -28.24 -10.83 69.68
CA ILE A 908 -27.29 -11.89 69.26
C ILE A 908 -26.50 -12.38 70.45
N PRO A 909 -26.53 -13.71 70.71
CA PRO A 909 -25.70 -14.37 71.72
C PRO A 909 -24.23 -14.28 71.44
N VAL A 910 -23.38 -14.25 72.45
CA VAL A 910 -21.93 -14.17 72.32
C VAL A 910 -21.27 -15.42 72.80
N ALA A 911 -20.41 -16.02 72.00
CA ALA A 911 -19.46 -17.05 72.40
C ALA A 911 -18.08 -16.39 72.56
N PHE A 912 -17.29 -16.88 73.53
CA PHE A 912 -15.90 -16.48 73.75
C PHE A 912 -14.99 -17.69 73.53
N GLU A 913 -13.97 -17.51 72.70
CA GLU A 913 -13.02 -18.54 72.29
C GLU A 913 -11.67 -18.39 72.94
N GLY A 914 -10.88 -19.46 72.94
CA GLY A 914 -9.49 -19.47 73.35
C GLY A 914 -9.26 -19.12 74.76
N ILE A 915 -10.20 -19.36 75.70
CA ILE A 915 -10.04 -19.13 77.10
C ILE A 915 -9.07 -20.18 77.65
N GLU A 916 -7.91 -19.76 78.17
CA GLU A 916 -6.87 -20.65 78.67
C GLU A 916 -6.69 -20.63 80.18
N THR A 917 -7.10 -19.56 80.85
CA THR A 917 -6.90 -19.39 82.29
C THR A 917 -8.21 -19.17 83.06
N GLN A 918 -8.18 -19.47 84.37
CA GLN A 918 -9.33 -19.21 85.23
C GLN A 918 -9.73 -17.73 85.21
N VAL A 919 -8.74 -16.82 85.22
CA VAL A 919 -8.97 -15.39 85.31
C VAL A 919 -9.67 -14.91 84.04
N GLU A 920 -9.25 -15.41 82.85
CA GLU A 920 -9.95 -15.11 81.53
C GLU A 920 -11.38 -15.63 81.60
N ALA A 921 -11.59 -16.83 82.09
CA ALA A 921 -12.94 -17.41 82.28
C ALA A 921 -13.81 -16.54 83.19
N ASP A 922 -13.30 -16.10 84.29
CA ASP A 922 -14.03 -15.26 85.26
C ASP A 922 -14.38 -13.88 84.64
N ILE A 923 -13.49 -13.30 83.92
CA ILE A 923 -13.73 -12.02 83.18
C ILE A 923 -14.79 -12.19 82.08
N ALA A 924 -14.69 -13.21 81.21
CA ALA A 924 -15.66 -13.50 80.18
C ALA A 924 -17.05 -13.81 80.76
N ILE A 925 -17.15 -14.64 81.78
CA ILE A 925 -18.38 -14.99 82.49
C ILE A 925 -18.98 -13.75 83.19
N GLY A 926 -18.11 -12.99 83.85
CA GLY A 926 -18.50 -11.73 84.49
C GLY A 926 -18.98 -10.64 83.55
N ALA A 927 -18.51 -10.61 82.31
CA ALA A 927 -19.01 -9.72 81.24
C ALA A 927 -20.32 -10.22 80.66
N GLY A 928 -20.84 -11.40 81.01
CA GLY A 928 -22.14 -11.89 80.59
C GLY A 928 -22.12 -12.68 79.27
N VAL A 929 -21.02 -13.34 78.88
CA VAL A 929 -20.92 -14.25 77.78
C VAL A 929 -21.90 -15.38 77.85
N ASP A 930 -22.49 -15.82 76.73
CA ASP A 930 -23.48 -16.91 76.69
C ASP A 930 -22.84 -18.30 76.55
N VAL A 931 -21.79 -18.39 75.71
CA VAL A 931 -21.08 -19.62 75.39
C VAL A 931 -19.59 -19.42 75.63
N VAL A 932 -18.89 -20.38 76.15
CA VAL A 932 -17.44 -20.39 76.41
C VAL A 932 -16.75 -21.60 75.80
N GLN A 933 -15.59 -21.38 75.24
CA GLN A 933 -14.74 -22.38 74.62
C GLN A 933 -13.27 -22.08 74.92
N GLY A 934 -12.43 -23.06 75.13
CA GLY A 934 -11.03 -22.88 75.36
C GLY A 934 -10.36 -23.98 76.09
N TYR A 935 -9.04 -23.99 76.12
CA TYR A 935 -8.24 -25.01 76.75
C TYR A 935 -8.43 -25.11 78.31
N PHE A 936 -8.87 -24.03 78.91
CA PHE A 936 -9.25 -24.05 80.30
C PHE A 936 -10.46 -24.96 80.58
N PHE A 937 -11.39 -25.07 79.66
CA PHE A 937 -12.56 -25.91 79.76
C PHE A 937 -12.27 -27.34 79.31
N ALA A 938 -11.76 -27.45 78.07
CA ALA A 938 -11.24 -28.66 77.45
C ALA A 938 -10.46 -28.38 76.16
N PRO A 939 -9.36 -29.09 75.90
CA PRO A 939 -8.72 -29.04 74.60
C PRO A 939 -9.60 -29.70 73.49
N PRO A 940 -9.30 -29.52 72.13
CA PRO A 940 -9.93 -30.35 71.14
C PRO A 940 -9.72 -31.85 71.37
N LEU A 941 -10.80 -32.63 71.44
CA LEU A 941 -10.85 -34.02 71.82
C LEU A 941 -10.97 -34.91 70.58
N SER A 942 -10.48 -36.14 70.62
CA SER A 942 -10.85 -37.17 69.66
C SER A 942 -12.34 -37.52 69.77
N ALA A 943 -12.91 -38.16 68.76
CA ALA A 943 -14.33 -38.54 68.76
C ALA A 943 -14.69 -39.35 70.02
N SER A 944 -13.88 -40.34 70.38
CA SER A 944 -14.12 -41.18 71.62
C SER A 944 -14.07 -40.37 72.87
N ALA A 945 -13.09 -39.47 73.03
CA ALA A 945 -12.97 -38.66 74.28
C ALA A 945 -14.12 -37.64 74.40
N ALA A 946 -14.63 -37.14 73.21
CA ALA A 946 -15.80 -36.25 73.15
C ALA A 946 -17.09 -37.03 73.52
N GLU A 947 -17.23 -38.28 73.09
CA GLU A 947 -18.32 -39.15 73.46
C GLU A 947 -18.34 -39.43 75.00
N ASP A 948 -17.17 -39.69 75.60
CA ASP A 948 -17.04 -39.87 77.05
C ASP A 948 -17.41 -38.61 77.84
N LEU A 949 -17.21 -37.44 77.33
CA LEU A 949 -17.59 -36.14 77.92
C LEU A 949 -19.12 -35.91 77.88
N ILE A 950 -19.86 -36.51 76.89
CA ILE A 950 -21.31 -36.38 76.79
C ILE A 950 -22.08 -37.28 77.82
N VAL A 951 -21.52 -38.45 78.12
CA VAL A 951 -22.05 -39.39 79.14
C VAL A 951 -21.98 -38.76 80.51
#